data_6b77482b82a42cfc390259f3aa8f5c30
#
_entry.id   6b77482b82a42cfc390259f3aa8f5c30
#
_cell.length_a   1.000
_cell.length_b   1.000
_cell.length_c   1.000
_cell.angle_alpha   90.00
_cell.angle_beta   90.00
_cell.angle_gamma   90.00
#
_symmetry.space_group_name_H-M   'P 1'
#
loop_
_entity.id
_entity.type
_entity.pdbx_description
1 polymer ?
#
loop_
_entity_poly.entity_id
_entity_poly.type
_entity_poly.pdbx_seq_one_letter_code
_entity_poly.pdbx_strand_id
1 'polypeptide(L)'
;MKYIKKLTWLLAIGAGLATTSCSESDDVQIPGGLAIDKEQIEIGAEGGTQQLAISASQNWVSSVDEPWLMLNPANGVGSATANVVVDTTLMNGRRSTDIDFIGENGQRRTITVVQFGFGKQIDIKEPVVEIDNSAAYDKREFESLISANVDCKIGEIEYSFEGNLSESEKADYESEREGWLLNAKNEDKLKNTNLGIELDRKARPRSVKFKFRWNMNIVPATRVAKVHLVPQNADDKLVDADGNETDDVVLTVRQAAAPRIEDNRAGDSLSIIMINQKINSMATFDTSDNMRNWSNVTLWEANDAFVKQHPEALGRVRSVKFSMFNLKAGETLPKEVKNLKFLESFSIASNENNQIREVELGEDICELAYLKYLTVQAYGLSRLPANFKKLGRSLEQLNLVSNNFNRLSDITKVVNEANFPHLHTLIFYAQRRTDVCIDMRKFDNADGNYTYNSYPVGLYGNISGDYTERKAFLSLLTWENLRALELSYCFLEGELPTDEDMDNALKAAGKPTRYKASDFSANKNEWKDKLVGDTCKWLLSGNGNPVTCRQKDGTIVYEDVLPKDVPRVLPKCRTLSLNLNFFTGAVPKWLLFHPRMVLWSPSIMIFNQQERGYGTTGKPAGFSNMAEDTFSFEYYYGSKDPGSKWEMPGVAYPLYYRAFVAAGDIDETQVLAKYKRSKK
;
A
#
# COMPACT_ATOMS: atom_id res chain seq x y z
N MET A 1 43.93 -1.25 -0.80
CA MET A 1 44.14 -2.61 -0.24
C MET A 1 43.79 -2.77 1.26
N LYS A 2 42.98 -1.87 1.85
CA LYS A 2 42.55 -1.99 3.28
C LYS A 2 41.05 -2.32 3.44
N TYR A 3 40.28 -2.39 2.36
CA TYR A 3 38.85 -2.68 2.38
C TYR A 3 38.50 -4.14 2.02
N ILE A 4 39.41 -4.92 1.50
CA ILE A 4 39.16 -6.31 1.07
C ILE A 4 39.26 -7.30 2.25
N LYS A 5 39.94 -6.94 3.36
CA LYS A 5 40.06 -7.81 4.53
C LYS A 5 38.85 -7.81 5.49
N LYS A 6 37.88 -6.89 5.33
CA LYS A 6 36.67 -6.87 6.16
C LYS A 6 35.47 -7.61 5.55
N LEU A 7 35.54 -7.95 4.25
CA LEU A 7 34.46 -8.68 3.59
C LEU A 7 34.60 -10.20 3.72
N THR A 8 35.83 -10.68 3.96
CA THR A 8 36.09 -12.12 4.11
C THR A 8 35.73 -12.68 5.49
N TRP A 9 35.53 -11.84 6.49
CA TRP A 9 35.08 -12.28 7.83
C TRP A 9 33.57 -12.40 7.96
N LEU A 10 32.80 -11.70 7.13
CA LEU A 10 31.33 -11.79 7.09
C LEU A 10 30.81 -13.00 6.30
N LEU A 11 31.65 -13.56 5.41
CA LEU A 11 31.31 -14.78 4.65
C LEU A 11 31.65 -16.08 5.37
N ALA A 12 32.46 -16.02 6.43
CA ALA A 12 32.81 -17.20 7.24
C ALA A 12 31.80 -17.50 8.36
N ILE A 13 30.91 -16.56 8.68
CA ILE A 13 29.83 -16.75 9.67
C ILE A 13 28.52 -17.25 9.02
N GLY A 14 28.37 -17.07 7.70
CA GLY A 14 27.20 -17.52 6.95
C GLY A 14 27.19 -18.98 6.49
N ALA A 15 28.31 -19.70 6.61
CA ALA A 15 28.43 -21.09 6.12
C ALA A 15 28.34 -22.17 7.21
N GLY A 16 28.05 -21.79 8.45
CA GLY A 16 28.02 -22.70 9.60
C GLY A 16 26.61 -23.05 10.13
N LEU A 17 25.53 -22.60 9.46
CA LEU A 17 24.16 -22.77 9.97
C LEU A 17 23.23 -23.51 8.99
N ALA A 18 23.73 -24.45 8.25
CA ALA A 18 22.89 -25.26 7.38
C ALA A 18 23.21 -26.74 7.50
N THR A 19 23.10 -27.33 8.66
CA THR A 19 22.76 -28.75 8.87
C THR A 19 22.50 -29.00 10.37
N THR A 20 21.29 -28.79 10.83
CA THR A 20 20.66 -29.66 11.83
C THR A 20 19.17 -29.57 11.63
N SER A 21 18.66 -30.61 11.01
CA SER A 21 17.25 -30.97 10.94
C SER A 21 16.77 -31.35 12.34
N CYS A 22 15.69 -30.72 12.75
CA CYS A 22 14.60 -31.20 13.59
C CYS A 22 14.89 -32.22 14.69
N SER A 23 14.86 -31.74 15.89
CA SER A 23 13.94 -32.23 16.93
C SER A 23 13.65 -31.07 17.84
N GLU A 24 12.40 -30.59 17.81
CA GLU A 24 11.91 -29.67 18.83
C GLU A 24 11.86 -30.44 20.15
N SER A 25 12.86 -30.25 20.93
CA SER A 25 12.79 -30.24 22.38
C SER A 25 13.44 -28.92 22.79
N ASP A 26 12.64 -27.93 23.09
CA ASP A 26 13.10 -26.76 23.81
C ASP A 26 13.60 -27.24 25.17
N ASP A 27 14.86 -27.63 25.24
CA ASP A 27 15.59 -27.73 26.47
C ASP A 27 15.76 -26.33 27.05
N VAL A 28 14.70 -25.81 27.66
CA VAL A 28 14.82 -24.70 28.59
C VAL A 28 15.62 -25.21 29.77
N GLN A 29 16.92 -25.04 29.75
CA GLN A 29 17.76 -25.18 30.93
C GLN A 29 17.33 -24.09 31.92
N ILE A 30 16.41 -24.43 32.81
CA ILE A 30 16.07 -23.60 33.95
C ILE A 30 17.05 -24.01 35.08
N PRO A 31 18.08 -23.20 35.39
CA PRO A 31 18.96 -23.53 36.49
C PRO A 31 18.16 -23.51 37.79
N GLY A 32 17.99 -24.66 38.42
CA GLY A 32 17.36 -24.81 39.72
C GLY A 32 15.82 -24.94 39.73
N GLY A 33 15.19 -25.34 38.60
CA GLY A 33 13.73 -25.42 38.47
C GLY A 33 13.14 -26.82 38.56
N LEU A 34 11.82 -26.85 38.77
CA LEU A 34 10.93 -28.00 38.64
C LEU A 34 10.14 -27.85 37.33
N ALA A 35 10.26 -28.80 36.39
CA ALA A 35 9.52 -28.85 35.16
C ALA A 35 8.91 -30.24 34.93
N ILE A 36 7.75 -30.27 34.30
CA ILE A 36 6.99 -31.48 33.96
C ILE A 36 6.76 -31.49 32.46
N ASP A 37 6.94 -32.63 31.83
CA ASP A 37 6.88 -32.78 30.36
C ASP A 37 5.46 -32.69 29.78
N LYS A 38 4.43 -32.70 30.63
CA LYS A 38 3.01 -32.64 30.22
C LYS A 38 2.27 -31.59 31.03
N GLU A 39 1.31 -30.95 30.40
CA GLU A 39 0.40 -30.00 31.06
C GLU A 39 -0.93 -30.70 31.45
N GLN A 40 -1.26 -31.78 30.72
CA GLN A 40 -2.47 -32.55 30.89
C GLN A 40 -2.24 -34.02 30.51
N ILE A 41 -2.92 -34.93 31.19
CA ILE A 41 -2.98 -36.36 30.83
C ILE A 41 -4.42 -36.73 30.58
N GLU A 42 -4.68 -37.33 29.41
CA GLU A 42 -5.98 -37.88 29.05
C GLU A 42 -5.92 -39.42 29.10
N ILE A 43 -6.94 -40.00 29.69
CA ILE A 43 -7.07 -41.46 29.77
C ILE A 43 -8.52 -41.86 29.54
N GLY A 44 -8.74 -43.05 28.97
CA GLY A 44 -10.07 -43.60 28.72
C GLY A 44 -10.72 -44.20 29.96
N ALA A 45 -11.96 -44.70 29.79
CA ALA A 45 -12.77 -45.26 30.87
C ALA A 45 -12.13 -46.51 31.50
N GLU A 46 -11.36 -47.26 30.74
CA GLU A 46 -10.63 -48.43 31.17
C GLU A 46 -9.49 -48.13 32.15
N GLY A 47 -9.11 -46.85 32.31
CA GLY A 47 -7.98 -46.49 33.13
C GLY A 47 -6.64 -46.93 32.55
N GLY A 48 -5.65 -47.13 33.40
CA GLY A 48 -4.33 -47.61 32.96
C GLY A 48 -3.18 -46.78 33.57
N THR A 49 -2.00 -46.92 32.94
CA THR A 49 -0.80 -46.24 33.42
C THR A 49 -0.17 -45.40 32.32
N GLN A 50 0.12 -44.16 32.65
CA GLN A 50 0.91 -43.27 31.76
C GLN A 50 2.18 -42.79 32.44
N GLN A 51 3.25 -42.61 31.68
CA GLN A 51 4.52 -42.09 32.20
C GLN A 51 4.54 -40.55 32.13
N LEU A 52 5.16 -39.98 33.14
CA LEU A 52 5.34 -38.54 33.30
C LEU A 52 6.82 -38.29 33.59
N ALA A 53 7.47 -37.48 32.81
CA ALA A 53 8.86 -37.08 33.06
C ALA A 53 8.90 -35.83 33.93
N ILE A 54 9.60 -35.91 35.03
CA ILE A 54 9.81 -34.85 35.99
C ILE A 54 11.29 -34.44 35.91
N SER A 55 11.53 -33.19 35.55
CA SER A 55 12.87 -32.59 35.55
C SER A 55 13.02 -31.70 36.75
N ALA A 56 13.88 -32.07 37.67
CA ALA A 56 14.12 -31.32 38.88
C ALA A 56 15.60 -31.32 39.24
N SER A 57 16.07 -30.25 39.82
CA SER A 57 17.44 -30.12 40.32
C SER A 57 17.57 -30.45 41.82
N GLN A 58 16.47 -30.55 42.55
CA GLN A 58 16.37 -30.73 43.98
C GLN A 58 15.25 -31.74 44.32
N ASN A 59 14.96 -31.87 45.61
CA ASN A 59 13.84 -32.70 46.08
C ASN A 59 12.50 -32.14 45.60
N TRP A 60 11.58 -33.03 45.30
CA TRP A 60 10.20 -32.69 44.96
C TRP A 60 9.23 -33.68 45.65
N VAL A 61 8.01 -33.21 45.90
CA VAL A 61 6.89 -34.02 46.37
C VAL A 61 5.67 -33.74 45.49
N SER A 62 4.82 -34.74 45.33
CA SER A 62 3.52 -34.56 44.69
C SER A 62 2.38 -34.87 45.66
N SER A 63 1.21 -34.26 45.42
CA SER A 63 -0.02 -34.56 46.10
C SER A 63 -1.15 -34.79 45.10
N VAL A 64 -2.02 -35.70 45.42
CA VAL A 64 -3.24 -36.04 44.69
C VAL A 64 -4.34 -36.28 45.73
N ASP A 65 -5.48 -35.62 45.56
CA ASP A 65 -6.58 -35.65 46.51
C ASP A 65 -7.60 -36.79 46.21
N GLU A 66 -7.56 -37.33 45.00
CA GLU A 66 -8.56 -38.29 44.52
C GLU A 66 -8.06 -39.73 44.62
N PRO A 67 -8.89 -40.65 45.20
CA PRO A 67 -8.48 -42.03 45.45
C PRO A 67 -8.35 -42.87 44.16
N TRP A 68 -8.91 -42.45 43.05
CA TRP A 68 -8.89 -43.19 41.78
C TRP A 68 -7.61 -42.91 40.99
N LEU A 69 -6.72 -42.05 41.46
CA LEU A 69 -5.45 -41.65 40.85
C LEU A 69 -4.30 -41.85 41.81
N MET A 70 -3.22 -42.47 41.35
CA MET A 70 -2.01 -42.65 42.11
C MET A 70 -0.80 -42.28 41.26
N LEU A 71 0.14 -41.54 41.87
CA LEU A 71 1.46 -41.27 41.26
C LEU A 71 2.55 -42.09 41.96
N ASN A 72 3.37 -42.80 41.17
CA ASN A 72 4.46 -43.61 41.69
C ASN A 72 5.76 -43.42 40.89
N PRO A 73 6.86 -42.90 41.48
CA PRO A 73 6.95 -42.39 42.85
C PRO A 73 6.19 -41.07 43.02
N ALA A 74 5.67 -40.83 44.25
CA ALA A 74 5.01 -39.57 44.65
C ALA A 74 5.99 -38.51 45.11
N ASN A 75 7.25 -38.83 45.27
CA ASN A 75 8.34 -37.91 45.65
C ASN A 75 9.67 -38.40 45.10
N GLY A 76 10.63 -37.50 45.00
CA GLY A 76 11.96 -37.88 44.50
C GLY A 76 13.02 -36.82 44.72
N VAL A 77 14.25 -37.18 44.37
CA VAL A 77 15.43 -36.31 44.35
C VAL A 77 15.93 -36.20 42.93
N GLY A 78 15.99 -34.98 42.39
CA GLY A 78 16.40 -34.76 41.04
C GLY A 78 15.35 -35.23 40.00
N SER A 79 15.77 -35.37 38.74
CA SER A 79 14.87 -35.79 37.66
C SER A 79 14.46 -37.25 37.78
N ALA A 80 13.20 -37.55 37.48
CA ALA A 80 12.62 -38.88 37.60
C ALA A 80 11.53 -39.11 36.55
N THR A 81 11.21 -40.38 36.30
CA THR A 81 9.99 -40.76 35.56
C THR A 81 9.01 -41.37 36.58
N ALA A 82 7.83 -40.79 36.66
CA ALA A 82 6.76 -41.30 37.52
C ALA A 82 5.67 -41.94 36.64
N ASN A 83 5.01 -42.96 37.20
CA ASN A 83 3.85 -43.59 36.60
C ASN A 83 2.58 -42.98 37.22
N VAL A 84 1.75 -42.41 36.39
CA VAL A 84 0.39 -41.97 36.72
C VAL A 84 -0.52 -43.16 36.50
N VAL A 85 -1.07 -43.75 37.55
CA VAL A 85 -1.93 -44.89 37.55
C VAL A 85 -3.36 -44.43 37.81
N VAL A 86 -4.28 -44.76 36.92
CA VAL A 86 -5.68 -44.34 36.97
C VAL A 86 -6.58 -45.57 36.95
N ASP A 87 -7.51 -45.61 37.90
CA ASP A 87 -8.47 -46.68 38.01
C ASP A 87 -9.54 -46.64 36.89
N THR A 88 -10.16 -47.79 36.61
CA THR A 88 -11.32 -47.89 35.69
C THR A 88 -12.48 -47.05 36.21
N THR A 89 -13.25 -46.44 35.33
CA THR A 89 -14.51 -45.77 35.64
C THR A 89 -15.68 -46.42 34.94
N LEU A 90 -16.83 -46.46 35.58
CA LEU A 90 -18.12 -46.94 35.03
C LEU A 90 -19.04 -45.75 34.67
N MET A 91 -18.57 -44.53 34.81
CA MET A 91 -19.35 -43.35 34.50
C MET A 91 -19.47 -43.14 32.97
N ASN A 92 -20.57 -42.52 32.58
CA ASN A 92 -20.75 -42.06 31.21
C ASN A 92 -19.96 -40.74 30.95
N GLY A 93 -20.02 -39.84 31.94
CA GLY A 93 -19.32 -38.57 31.93
C GLY A 93 -17.82 -38.69 32.24
N ARG A 94 -17.14 -37.58 32.32
CA ARG A 94 -15.71 -37.52 32.66
C ARG A 94 -15.50 -37.11 34.09
N ARG A 95 -14.32 -37.44 34.62
CA ARG A 95 -13.80 -36.88 35.89
C ARG A 95 -12.40 -36.33 35.68
N SER A 96 -12.04 -35.33 36.47
CA SER A 96 -10.71 -34.74 36.43
C SER A 96 -10.23 -34.44 37.82
N THR A 97 -8.91 -34.45 37.99
CA THR A 97 -8.23 -34.01 39.19
C THR A 97 -6.86 -33.48 38.84
N ASP A 98 -6.30 -32.71 39.75
CA ASP A 98 -4.97 -32.16 39.59
C ASP A 98 -3.94 -32.97 40.38
N ILE A 99 -2.72 -33.05 39.84
CA ILE A 99 -1.53 -33.50 40.56
C ILE A 99 -0.68 -32.26 40.78
N ASP A 100 -0.51 -31.89 42.04
CA ASP A 100 0.37 -30.80 42.42
C ASP A 100 1.78 -31.30 42.70
N PHE A 101 2.76 -30.68 42.12
CA PHE A 101 4.17 -30.90 42.36
C PHE A 101 4.78 -29.70 43.05
N ILE A 102 5.52 -29.93 44.13
CA ILE A 102 6.17 -28.88 44.92
C ILE A 102 7.66 -29.23 45.03
N GLY A 103 8.49 -28.35 44.51
CA GLY A 103 9.94 -28.43 44.67
C GLY A 103 10.41 -27.87 46.04
N GLU A 104 11.59 -28.29 46.47
CA GLU A 104 12.21 -27.85 47.73
C GLU A 104 12.37 -26.32 47.83
N ASN A 105 12.51 -25.65 46.70
CA ASN A 105 12.58 -24.19 46.56
C ASN A 105 11.20 -23.49 46.58
N GLY A 106 10.12 -24.24 46.86
CA GLY A 106 8.74 -23.72 46.88
C GLY A 106 8.11 -23.55 45.51
N GLN A 107 8.77 -23.92 44.39
CA GLN A 107 8.16 -23.90 43.08
C GLN A 107 7.00 -24.91 43.01
N ARG A 108 5.91 -24.49 42.40
CA ARG A 108 4.76 -25.36 42.14
C ARG A 108 4.57 -25.58 40.66
N ARG A 109 4.17 -26.81 40.31
CA ARG A 109 3.68 -27.20 38.98
C ARG A 109 2.45 -28.05 39.17
N THR A 110 1.40 -27.80 38.44
CA THR A 110 0.15 -28.55 38.49
C THR A 110 -0.09 -29.13 37.13
N ILE A 111 -0.45 -30.40 37.06
CA ILE A 111 -0.95 -31.06 35.82
C ILE A 111 -2.35 -31.58 36.10
N THR A 112 -3.21 -31.46 35.07
CA THR A 112 -4.57 -31.97 35.16
C THR A 112 -4.65 -33.38 34.57
N VAL A 113 -5.27 -34.32 35.26
CA VAL A 113 -5.59 -35.65 34.73
C VAL A 113 -7.07 -35.70 34.44
N VAL A 114 -7.44 -35.91 33.16
CA VAL A 114 -8.82 -36.05 32.69
C VAL A 114 -9.07 -37.48 32.32
N GLN A 115 -9.97 -38.16 33.01
CA GLN A 115 -10.45 -39.48 32.65
C GLN A 115 -11.81 -39.39 31.96
N PHE A 116 -11.85 -39.73 30.69
CA PHE A 116 -13.09 -39.84 29.95
C PHE A 116 -13.88 -41.08 30.37
N GLY A 117 -15.20 -40.95 30.45
CA GLY A 117 -16.11 -42.09 30.63
C GLY A 117 -16.39 -42.84 29.35
N PHE A 118 -17.43 -43.68 29.36
CA PHE A 118 -17.83 -44.46 28.19
C PHE A 118 -18.57 -43.64 27.12
N GLY A 119 -19.15 -42.50 27.49
CA GLY A 119 -19.80 -41.59 26.56
C GLY A 119 -18.81 -40.90 25.64
N LYS A 120 -19.27 -40.52 24.44
CA LYS A 120 -18.47 -39.72 23.49
C LYS A 120 -18.41 -38.27 23.99
N GLN A 121 -17.22 -37.76 24.12
CA GLN A 121 -17.00 -36.44 24.76
C GLN A 121 -15.95 -35.63 24.02
N ILE A 122 -16.15 -34.31 24.06
CA ILE A 122 -15.17 -33.29 23.73
C ILE A 122 -14.99 -32.47 25.00
N ASP A 123 -13.76 -32.15 25.34
CA ASP A 123 -13.41 -31.29 26.46
C ASP A 123 -12.56 -30.13 25.98
N ILE A 124 -12.84 -28.93 26.48
CA ILE A 124 -12.05 -27.74 26.24
C ILE A 124 -11.52 -27.27 27.60
N LYS A 125 -10.20 -27.29 27.77
CA LYS A 125 -9.57 -26.94 29.05
C LYS A 125 -9.97 -25.55 29.55
N GLU A 126 -10.04 -24.59 28.63
CA GLU A 126 -10.45 -23.21 28.87
C GLU A 126 -11.59 -22.86 27.91
N PRO A 127 -12.85 -23.11 28.29
CA PRO A 127 -13.99 -22.90 27.40
C PRO A 127 -14.31 -21.44 27.12
N VAL A 128 -13.73 -20.50 27.91
CA VAL A 128 -13.85 -19.06 27.71
C VAL A 128 -12.45 -18.46 27.65
N VAL A 129 -12.16 -17.80 26.55
CA VAL A 129 -10.88 -17.10 26.34
C VAL A 129 -11.15 -15.61 26.16
N GLU A 130 -10.47 -14.80 26.94
CA GLU A 130 -10.53 -13.34 26.83
C GLU A 130 -9.24 -12.82 26.20
N ILE A 131 -9.37 -11.98 25.18
CA ILE A 131 -8.25 -11.38 24.47
C ILE A 131 -8.40 -9.86 24.38
N ASP A 132 -7.27 -9.18 24.26
CA ASP A 132 -7.24 -7.72 24.10
C ASP A 132 -7.86 -7.27 22.78
N ASN A 133 -8.27 -5.99 22.70
CA ASN A 133 -8.74 -5.41 21.45
C ASN A 133 -7.62 -5.26 20.40
N SER A 134 -6.36 -5.10 20.84
CA SER A 134 -5.21 -4.90 19.95
C SER A 134 -3.94 -5.48 20.56
N ALA A 135 -3.05 -5.95 19.69
CA ALA A 135 -1.69 -6.37 20.03
C ALA A 135 -0.80 -6.25 18.78
N ALA A 136 0.52 -6.36 18.95
CA ALA A 136 1.43 -6.54 17.81
C ALA A 136 1.06 -7.80 17.03
N TYR A 137 1.27 -7.80 15.72
CA TYR A 137 0.78 -8.87 14.82
C TYR A 137 1.24 -10.27 15.24
N ASP A 138 2.49 -10.41 15.65
CA ASP A 138 3.11 -11.64 16.16
C ASP A 138 2.53 -12.13 17.48
N LYS A 139 1.85 -11.26 18.24
CA LYS A 139 1.21 -11.57 19.52
C LYS A 139 -0.29 -11.81 19.42
N ARG A 140 -0.88 -11.77 18.23
CA ARG A 140 -2.31 -11.97 18.02
C ARG A 140 -2.68 -13.42 17.84
N GLU A 141 -2.15 -14.27 18.71
CA GLU A 141 -2.42 -15.70 18.73
C GLU A 141 -2.77 -16.15 20.14
N PHE A 142 -3.59 -17.20 20.24
CA PHE A 142 -3.77 -17.96 21.45
C PHE A 142 -3.95 -19.44 21.11
N GLU A 143 -3.70 -20.31 22.07
CA GLU A 143 -3.86 -21.74 21.94
C GLU A 143 -5.02 -22.21 22.80
N SER A 144 -5.86 -23.10 22.27
CA SER A 144 -6.88 -23.83 23.02
C SER A 144 -6.53 -25.30 23.03
N LEU A 145 -6.48 -25.90 24.22
CA LEU A 145 -6.29 -27.33 24.38
C LEU A 145 -7.65 -28.01 24.35
N ILE A 146 -7.86 -28.84 23.31
CA ILE A 146 -9.08 -29.59 23.08
C ILE A 146 -8.75 -31.07 23.23
N SER A 147 -9.46 -31.76 24.10
CA SER A 147 -9.33 -33.18 24.35
C SER A 147 -10.62 -33.90 23.95
N ALA A 148 -10.52 -35.07 23.29
CA ALA A 148 -11.70 -35.80 22.85
C ALA A 148 -11.45 -37.30 22.79
N ASN A 149 -12.49 -38.08 23.01
CA ASN A 149 -12.53 -39.53 22.74
C ASN A 149 -13.37 -39.87 21.49
N VAL A 150 -13.76 -38.83 20.74
CA VAL A 150 -14.50 -38.90 19.48
C VAL A 150 -13.87 -37.97 18.43
N ASP A 151 -13.97 -38.35 17.15
CA ASP A 151 -13.52 -37.45 16.07
C ASP A 151 -14.46 -36.25 16.02
N CYS A 152 -13.89 -35.03 16.03
CA CYS A 152 -14.66 -33.79 16.05
C CYS A 152 -14.21 -32.79 14.98
N LYS A 153 -15.04 -31.80 14.75
CA LYS A 153 -14.81 -30.68 13.81
C LYS A 153 -15.41 -29.41 14.36
N ILE A 154 -15.01 -28.27 13.76
CA ILE A 154 -15.75 -27.01 13.95
C ILE A 154 -17.10 -27.14 13.24
N GLY A 155 -18.18 -26.95 13.97
CA GLY A 155 -19.52 -26.80 13.47
C GLY A 155 -19.82 -25.35 13.05
N GLU A 156 -20.87 -24.77 13.65
CA GLU A 156 -21.21 -23.35 13.46
C GLU A 156 -20.27 -22.46 14.28
N ILE A 157 -20.11 -21.22 13.82
CA ILE A 157 -19.46 -20.16 14.57
C ILE A 157 -20.43 -18.99 14.65
N GLU A 158 -20.90 -18.71 15.85
CA GLU A 158 -21.77 -17.58 16.10
C GLU A 158 -20.95 -16.36 16.45
N TYR A 159 -21.16 -15.26 15.71
CA TYR A 159 -20.50 -13.99 15.99
C TYR A 159 -21.51 -12.95 16.47
N SER A 160 -21.15 -12.21 17.51
CA SER A 160 -21.99 -11.16 18.08
C SER A 160 -21.18 -10.00 18.65
N PHE A 161 -21.86 -8.89 18.91
CA PHE A 161 -21.34 -7.78 19.70
C PHE A 161 -22.02 -7.76 21.06
N GLU A 162 -21.22 -7.54 22.10
CA GLU A 162 -21.70 -7.25 23.44
C GLU A 162 -21.34 -5.81 23.81
N GLY A 163 -22.32 -5.04 24.31
CA GLY A 163 -22.14 -3.65 24.70
C GLY A 163 -23.15 -2.70 24.02
N ASN A 164 -23.02 -1.42 24.31
CA ASN A 164 -23.98 -0.41 23.85
C ASN A 164 -23.54 0.21 22.52
N LEU A 165 -23.96 -0.39 21.42
CA LEU A 165 -23.89 0.20 20.09
C LEU A 165 -25.28 0.74 19.72
N SER A 166 -25.32 1.96 19.17
CA SER A 166 -26.52 2.48 18.51
C SER A 166 -26.80 1.68 17.23
N GLU A 167 -28.02 1.74 16.72
CA GLU A 167 -28.38 1.03 15.47
C GLU A 167 -27.54 1.51 14.29
N SER A 168 -27.18 2.79 14.25
CA SER A 168 -26.26 3.32 13.24
C SER A 168 -24.86 2.71 13.37
N GLU A 169 -24.33 2.60 14.59
CA GLU A 169 -23.01 1.98 14.82
C GLU A 169 -23.03 0.50 14.48
N LYS A 170 -24.10 -0.23 14.79
CA LYS A 170 -24.22 -1.64 14.41
C LYS A 170 -24.17 -1.80 12.88
N ALA A 171 -24.89 -0.97 12.14
CA ALA A 171 -24.85 -0.99 10.68
C ALA A 171 -23.44 -0.64 10.14
N ASP A 172 -22.80 0.34 10.73
CA ASP A 172 -21.44 0.78 10.37
C ASP A 172 -20.37 -0.27 10.60
N TYR A 173 -20.53 -1.08 11.63
CA TYR A 173 -19.57 -2.12 12.02
C TYR A 173 -20.00 -3.54 11.64
N GLU A 174 -21.06 -3.72 10.87
CA GLU A 174 -21.56 -5.05 10.51
C GLU A 174 -20.49 -5.91 9.82
N SER A 175 -19.64 -5.31 8.98
CA SER A 175 -18.53 -6.00 8.33
C SER A 175 -17.44 -6.49 9.30
N GLU A 176 -17.39 -5.92 10.50
CA GLU A 176 -16.41 -6.27 11.54
C GLU A 176 -16.93 -7.34 12.50
N ARG A 177 -18.20 -7.73 12.39
CA ARG A 177 -18.83 -8.69 13.27
C ARG A 177 -18.26 -10.09 13.10
N GLU A 178 -18.01 -10.49 11.87
CA GLU A 178 -17.65 -11.86 11.51
C GLU A 178 -16.24 -11.97 10.93
N GLY A 179 -15.66 -13.17 11.01
CA GLY A 179 -14.42 -13.52 10.33
C GLY A 179 -13.16 -12.85 10.90
N TRP A 180 -13.21 -12.37 12.14
CA TRP A 180 -12.05 -11.82 12.84
C TRP A 180 -11.21 -12.88 13.55
N LEU A 181 -11.78 -14.07 13.77
CA LEU A 181 -11.08 -15.23 14.31
C LEU A 181 -10.62 -16.12 13.14
N LEU A 182 -9.33 -16.43 13.11
CA LEU A 182 -8.65 -17.10 12.02
C LEU A 182 -7.94 -18.35 12.52
N ASN A 183 -7.66 -19.28 11.60
CA ASN A 183 -6.72 -20.34 11.83
C ASN A 183 -5.29 -19.79 11.74
N ALA A 184 -4.49 -19.91 12.80
CA ALA A 184 -3.13 -19.36 12.82
C ALA A 184 -2.19 -20.00 11.78
N LYS A 185 -2.47 -21.22 11.34
CA LYS A 185 -1.60 -21.97 10.41
C LYS A 185 -1.64 -21.42 8.97
N ASN A 186 -2.80 -20.98 8.50
CA ASN A 186 -3.02 -20.56 7.12
C ASN A 186 -3.71 -19.20 6.99
N GLU A 187 -4.03 -18.57 8.14
CA GLU A 187 -4.71 -17.27 8.22
C GLU A 187 -6.11 -17.24 7.54
N ASP A 188 -6.65 -18.41 7.26
CA ASP A 188 -8.00 -18.52 6.72
C ASP A 188 -9.03 -18.19 7.80
N LYS A 189 -10.12 -17.55 7.42
CA LYS A 189 -11.29 -17.37 8.27
C LYS A 189 -11.75 -18.76 8.73
N LEU A 190 -12.03 -18.90 10.03
CA LEU A 190 -12.61 -20.12 10.54
C LEU A 190 -13.96 -20.35 9.85
N LYS A 191 -14.11 -21.54 9.31
CA LYS A 191 -15.34 -22.04 8.70
C LYS A 191 -15.63 -23.42 9.24
N ASN A 192 -16.73 -24.05 8.82
CA ASN A 192 -17.06 -25.46 9.03
C ASN A 192 -16.04 -26.39 8.36
N THR A 193 -14.76 -26.18 8.62
CA THR A 193 -13.68 -27.02 8.13
C THR A 193 -13.39 -28.06 9.21
N ASN A 194 -13.02 -29.28 8.79
CA ASN A 194 -12.41 -30.21 9.70
C ASN A 194 -11.24 -29.49 10.37
N LEU A 195 -11.39 -29.15 11.63
CA LEU A 195 -10.22 -28.97 12.46
C LEU A 195 -9.53 -30.30 12.32
N GLY A 196 -8.37 -30.38 11.75
CA GLY A 196 -7.63 -31.63 11.64
C GLY A 196 -7.23 -32.17 13.01
N ILE A 197 -8.21 -32.42 13.84
CA ILE A 197 -8.11 -33.31 14.99
C ILE A 197 -8.18 -34.72 14.36
N GLU A 198 -7.16 -35.03 13.58
CA GLU A 198 -6.88 -36.38 13.19
C GLU A 198 -6.46 -37.12 14.44
N LEU A 199 -7.43 -37.71 15.09
CA LEU A 199 -7.16 -38.65 16.17
C LEU A 199 -6.44 -39.84 15.52
N ASP A 200 -5.17 -40.05 15.87
CA ASP A 200 -4.49 -41.30 15.54
C ASP A 200 -5.34 -42.44 16.03
N ARG A 201 -5.76 -43.33 15.17
CA ARG A 201 -6.69 -44.44 15.45
C ARG A 201 -6.25 -45.35 16.60
N LYS A 202 -5.01 -45.19 17.10
CA LYS A 202 -4.40 -46.03 18.15
C LYS A 202 -4.37 -45.42 19.54
N ALA A 203 -4.63 -44.13 19.71
CA ALA A 203 -4.56 -43.47 21.02
C ALA A 203 -5.82 -42.63 21.25
N ARG A 204 -6.75 -43.13 22.03
CA ARG A 204 -7.94 -42.40 22.50
C ARG A 204 -8.02 -42.50 24.02
N PRO A 205 -8.37 -41.45 24.71
CA PRO A 205 -8.63 -40.08 24.25
C PRO A 205 -7.34 -39.33 23.87
N ARG A 206 -7.53 -38.15 23.25
CA ARG A 206 -6.47 -37.38 22.65
C ARG A 206 -6.67 -35.91 22.89
N SER A 207 -5.56 -35.18 23.05
CA SER A 207 -5.57 -33.72 23.07
C SER A 207 -4.85 -33.14 21.85
N VAL A 208 -5.34 -31.98 21.43
CA VAL A 208 -4.76 -31.18 20.37
C VAL A 208 -4.71 -29.74 20.83
N LYS A 209 -3.55 -29.09 20.68
CA LYS A 209 -3.42 -27.64 20.83
C LYS A 209 -3.81 -26.99 19.49
N PHE A 210 -4.95 -26.33 19.47
CA PHE A 210 -5.40 -25.58 18.31
C PHE A 210 -5.00 -24.12 18.45
N LYS A 211 -4.27 -23.59 17.44
CA LYS A 211 -3.83 -22.20 17.43
C LYS A 211 -4.80 -21.35 16.64
N PHE A 212 -5.31 -20.34 17.31
CA PHE A 212 -6.12 -19.29 16.74
C PHE A 212 -5.30 -18.03 16.55
N ARG A 213 -5.57 -17.32 15.45
CA ARG A 213 -5.11 -15.94 15.23
C ARG A 213 -6.32 -15.02 15.20
N TRP A 214 -6.16 -13.78 15.56
CA TRP A 214 -7.25 -12.83 15.61
C TRP A 214 -6.88 -11.48 15.01
N ASN A 215 -7.87 -10.82 14.38
CA ASN A 215 -7.76 -9.46 13.90
C ASN A 215 -8.12 -8.48 15.03
N MET A 216 -7.47 -7.31 15.04
CA MET A 216 -7.75 -6.27 16.04
C MET A 216 -9.24 -5.93 16.05
N ASN A 217 -9.79 -5.69 17.24
CA ASN A 217 -11.11 -5.13 17.37
C ASN A 217 -11.06 -3.62 17.28
N ILE A 218 -11.74 -3.08 16.28
CA ILE A 218 -11.88 -1.64 16.05
C ILE A 218 -13.27 -1.13 16.43
N VAL A 219 -14.14 -2.02 16.90
CA VAL A 219 -15.51 -1.71 17.30
C VAL A 219 -15.53 -1.32 18.76
N PRO A 220 -16.22 -0.24 19.16
CA PRO A 220 -16.35 0.16 20.56
C PRO A 220 -17.36 -0.74 21.31
N ALA A 221 -17.29 -2.04 21.07
CA ALA A 221 -18.04 -3.10 21.72
C ALA A 221 -17.19 -4.38 21.76
N THR A 222 -17.40 -5.21 22.75
CA THR A 222 -16.78 -6.53 22.82
C THR A 222 -17.27 -7.40 21.68
N ARG A 223 -16.36 -8.00 20.91
CA ARG A 223 -16.68 -9.03 19.92
C ARG A 223 -16.68 -10.39 20.59
N VAL A 224 -17.68 -11.19 20.30
CA VAL A 224 -17.79 -12.55 20.81
C VAL A 224 -17.89 -13.52 19.66
N ALA A 225 -17.09 -14.57 19.70
CA ALA A 225 -17.21 -15.72 18.80
C ALA A 225 -17.46 -16.97 19.64
N LYS A 226 -18.56 -17.68 19.37
CA LYS A 226 -18.83 -18.98 19.91
C LYS A 226 -18.53 -20.04 18.87
N VAL A 227 -17.49 -20.79 19.08
CA VAL A 227 -17.03 -21.85 18.18
C VAL A 227 -17.60 -23.18 18.67
N HIS A 228 -18.56 -23.73 17.95
CA HIS A 228 -19.21 -24.98 18.26
C HIS A 228 -18.35 -26.15 17.78
N LEU A 229 -17.94 -27.02 18.69
CA LEU A 229 -17.27 -28.27 18.37
C LEU A 229 -18.29 -29.37 18.36
N VAL A 230 -18.41 -30.06 17.23
CA VAL A 230 -19.39 -31.15 17.01
C VAL A 230 -18.68 -32.43 16.60
N PRO A 231 -19.29 -33.62 16.76
CA PRO A 231 -18.74 -34.86 16.22
C PRO A 231 -18.57 -34.77 14.71
N GLN A 232 -17.54 -35.43 14.20
CA GLN A 232 -17.36 -35.53 12.76
C GLN A 232 -18.46 -36.31 12.08
N ASN A 233 -18.91 -37.38 12.75
CA ASN A 233 -20.06 -38.16 12.34
C ASN A 233 -21.32 -37.66 13.05
N ALA A 234 -22.32 -37.23 12.31
CA ALA A 234 -23.56 -36.66 12.85
C ALA A 234 -24.41 -37.66 13.67
N ASP A 235 -24.18 -38.98 13.51
CA ASP A 235 -24.87 -40.00 14.28
C ASP A 235 -24.27 -40.19 15.68
N ASP A 236 -23.12 -39.61 15.95
CA ASP A 236 -22.44 -39.68 17.22
C ASP A 236 -23.10 -38.72 18.23
N LYS A 237 -23.62 -39.23 19.33
CA LYS A 237 -24.17 -38.46 20.43
C LYS A 237 -23.07 -38.10 21.42
N LEU A 238 -22.96 -36.83 21.75
CA LEU A 238 -22.06 -36.37 22.80
C LEU A 238 -22.73 -36.44 24.17
N VAL A 239 -21.91 -36.54 25.19
CA VAL A 239 -22.33 -36.31 26.57
C VAL A 239 -21.45 -35.23 27.19
N ASP A 240 -22.05 -34.46 28.12
CA ASP A 240 -21.32 -33.48 28.91
C ASP A 240 -20.47 -34.15 30.03
N ALA A 241 -19.85 -33.34 30.88
CA ALA A 241 -19.04 -33.82 31.99
C ALA A 241 -19.80 -34.76 32.95
N ASP A 242 -21.08 -34.52 33.10
CA ASP A 242 -21.97 -35.28 34.01
C ASP A 242 -22.58 -36.51 33.35
N GLY A 243 -22.40 -36.69 32.05
CA GLY A 243 -22.90 -37.79 31.24
C GLY A 243 -24.29 -37.56 30.64
N ASN A 244 -24.79 -36.32 30.63
CA ASN A 244 -26.04 -35.98 29.96
C ASN A 244 -25.79 -35.74 28.45
N GLU A 245 -26.75 -36.06 27.62
CA GLU A 245 -26.64 -35.80 26.18
C GLU A 245 -26.53 -34.33 25.88
N THR A 246 -25.62 -33.97 24.95
CA THR A 246 -25.44 -32.63 24.37
C THR A 246 -25.16 -32.70 22.90
N ASP A 247 -25.50 -31.69 22.15
CA ASP A 247 -25.29 -31.65 20.70
C ASP A 247 -23.88 -31.15 20.33
N ASP A 248 -23.28 -30.33 21.18
CA ASP A 248 -21.99 -29.70 20.95
C ASP A 248 -21.25 -29.30 22.24
N VAL A 249 -20.03 -28.80 22.06
CA VAL A 249 -19.24 -28.14 23.10
C VAL A 249 -18.74 -26.81 22.56
N VAL A 250 -18.88 -25.73 23.32
CA VAL A 250 -18.66 -24.36 22.86
C VAL A 250 -17.39 -23.76 23.46
N LEU A 251 -16.48 -23.32 22.56
CA LEU A 251 -15.41 -22.41 22.90
C LEU A 251 -15.87 -20.96 22.69
N THR A 252 -15.94 -20.18 23.75
CA THR A 252 -16.30 -18.76 23.67
C THR A 252 -15.06 -17.90 23.70
N VAL A 253 -14.84 -17.13 22.64
CA VAL A 253 -13.73 -16.16 22.56
C VAL A 253 -14.31 -14.75 22.68
N ARG A 254 -13.88 -14.00 23.66
CA ARG A 254 -14.32 -12.62 23.94
C ARG A 254 -13.17 -11.67 23.70
N GLN A 255 -13.34 -10.76 22.75
CA GLN A 255 -12.35 -9.75 22.44
C GLN A 255 -12.78 -8.40 22.97
N ALA A 256 -11.93 -7.77 23.78
CA ALA A 256 -12.20 -6.47 24.40
C ALA A 256 -12.63 -5.40 23.38
N ALA A 257 -13.46 -4.47 23.80
CA ALA A 257 -13.91 -3.35 23.00
C ALA A 257 -12.76 -2.38 22.68
N ALA A 258 -12.76 -1.84 21.47
CA ALA A 258 -11.88 -0.73 21.13
C ALA A 258 -12.35 0.56 21.81
N PRO A 259 -11.46 1.51 22.12
CA PRO A 259 -11.85 2.84 22.56
C PRO A 259 -12.65 3.56 21.45
N ARG A 260 -13.60 4.42 21.82
CA ARG A 260 -14.32 5.28 20.86
C ARG A 260 -13.37 6.32 20.25
N ILE A 261 -13.53 6.57 18.95
CA ILE A 261 -12.76 7.61 18.25
C ILE A 261 -13.32 8.97 18.69
N GLU A 262 -12.50 9.72 19.40
CA GLU A 262 -12.79 11.10 19.78
C GLU A 262 -12.12 12.09 18.83
N ASP A 263 -12.63 13.32 18.76
CA ASP A 263 -12.04 14.39 17.94
C ASP A 263 -10.84 15.03 18.66
N ASN A 264 -9.81 14.24 18.85
CA ASN A 264 -8.57 14.65 19.49
C ASN A 264 -7.37 13.86 18.93
N ARG A 265 -6.18 14.09 19.47
CA ARG A 265 -4.95 13.42 19.05
C ARG A 265 -5.01 11.89 19.20
N ALA A 266 -5.65 11.38 20.25
CA ALA A 266 -5.81 9.94 20.46
C ALA A 266 -6.74 9.34 19.38
N GLY A 267 -7.80 10.05 19.02
CA GLY A 267 -8.68 9.66 17.92
C GLY A 267 -7.97 9.69 16.56
N ASP A 268 -7.06 10.63 16.31
CA ASP A 268 -6.23 10.62 15.10
C ASP A 268 -5.36 9.35 15.04
N SER A 269 -4.67 9.01 16.14
CA SER A 269 -3.82 7.82 16.18
C SER A 269 -4.63 6.53 15.95
N LEU A 270 -5.79 6.41 16.60
CA LEU A 270 -6.67 5.27 16.42
C LEU A 270 -7.18 5.17 14.98
N SER A 271 -7.57 6.30 14.37
CA SER A 271 -8.00 6.34 12.97
C SER A 271 -6.91 5.86 12.02
N ILE A 272 -5.64 6.28 12.23
CA ILE A 272 -4.51 5.81 11.41
C ILE A 272 -4.32 4.30 11.54
N ILE A 273 -4.37 3.76 12.76
CA ILE A 273 -4.22 2.33 13.01
C ILE A 273 -5.35 1.54 12.33
N MET A 274 -6.59 2.02 12.45
CA MET A 274 -7.76 1.40 11.81
C MET A 274 -7.63 1.40 10.29
N ILE A 275 -7.27 2.54 9.68
CA ILE A 275 -7.03 2.61 8.24
C ILE A 275 -5.96 1.61 7.84
N ASN A 276 -4.81 1.62 8.52
CA ASN A 276 -3.68 0.73 8.23
C ASN A 276 -4.07 -0.75 8.24
N GLN A 277 -4.86 -1.14 9.22
CA GLN A 277 -5.36 -2.51 9.33
C GLN A 277 -6.34 -2.86 8.21
N LYS A 278 -7.34 -1.99 7.96
CA LYS A 278 -8.37 -2.24 6.96
C LYS A 278 -7.82 -2.35 5.54
N ILE A 279 -6.79 -1.56 5.21
CA ILE A 279 -6.14 -1.63 3.90
C ILE A 279 -5.01 -2.67 3.84
N ASN A 280 -4.75 -3.42 4.92
CA ASN A 280 -3.63 -4.37 5.03
C ASN A 280 -2.30 -3.74 4.57
N SER A 281 -2.01 -2.53 5.04
CA SER A 281 -0.77 -1.82 4.69
C SER A 281 0.42 -2.43 5.44
N MET A 282 1.58 -2.45 4.79
CA MET A 282 2.85 -2.82 5.41
C MET A 282 3.49 -1.68 6.23
N ALA A 283 2.87 -0.50 6.26
CA ALA A 283 3.34 0.58 7.12
C ALA A 283 3.22 0.19 8.59
N THR A 284 4.30 0.37 9.34
CA THR A 284 4.32 0.08 10.76
C THR A 284 4.08 1.34 11.58
N PHE A 285 3.16 1.24 12.53
CA PHE A 285 2.87 2.28 13.51
C PHE A 285 3.04 1.66 14.89
N ASP A 286 4.10 2.03 15.59
CA ASP A 286 4.38 1.49 16.93
C ASP A 286 3.42 2.08 17.94
N THR A 287 2.40 1.30 18.30
CA THR A 287 1.37 1.71 19.26
C THR A 287 1.88 1.81 20.70
N SER A 288 3.06 1.24 20.99
CA SER A 288 3.73 1.38 22.30
C SER A 288 4.49 2.69 22.45
N ASP A 289 4.71 3.42 21.34
CA ASP A 289 5.43 4.69 21.32
C ASP A 289 4.50 5.86 20.98
N ASN A 290 4.97 7.07 21.30
CA ASN A 290 4.26 8.30 21.00
C ASN A 290 4.13 8.48 19.49
N MET A 291 2.93 8.82 19.00
CA MET A 291 2.65 9.08 17.58
C MET A 291 3.64 10.10 16.93
N ARG A 292 4.27 10.96 17.75
CA ARG A 292 5.32 11.89 17.28
C ARG A 292 6.55 11.16 16.72
N ASN A 293 6.81 9.94 17.18
CA ASN A 293 7.94 9.12 16.79
C ASN A 293 7.61 8.18 15.61
N TRP A 294 6.37 8.16 15.14
CA TRP A 294 5.98 7.35 14.00
C TRP A 294 6.58 7.92 12.70
N SER A 295 7.39 7.14 12.02
CA SER A 295 8.15 7.56 10.84
C SER A 295 7.29 8.04 9.66
N ASN A 296 6.04 7.56 9.58
CA ASN A 296 5.10 7.87 8.49
C ASN A 296 4.07 8.95 8.86
N VAL A 297 4.24 9.61 10.00
CA VAL A 297 3.32 10.63 10.52
C VAL A 297 4.09 11.88 10.88
N THR A 298 3.55 13.04 10.55
CA THR A 298 4.00 14.33 11.12
C THR A 298 2.82 15.01 11.80
N LEU A 299 3.12 15.74 12.85
CA LEU A 299 2.13 16.46 13.64
C LEU A 299 2.28 17.96 13.44
N TRP A 300 1.21 18.69 13.67
CA TRP A 300 1.25 20.15 13.76
C TRP A 300 1.98 20.60 15.02
N GLU A 301 2.92 21.51 14.83
CA GLU A 301 3.77 22.06 15.90
C GLU A 301 3.36 23.48 16.26
N ALA A 302 3.68 23.90 17.49
CA ALA A 302 3.32 25.23 18.00
C ALA A 302 3.85 26.41 17.15
N ASN A 303 4.96 26.21 16.44
CA ASN A 303 5.57 27.23 15.59
C ASN A 303 4.94 27.32 14.18
N ASP A 304 4.11 26.36 13.81
CA ASP A 304 3.46 26.35 12.50
C ASP A 304 2.49 27.54 12.37
N ALA A 305 2.54 28.19 11.22
CA ALA A 305 1.63 29.31 10.94
C ALA A 305 0.17 28.90 10.96
N PHE A 306 -0.12 27.65 10.58
CA PHE A 306 -1.45 27.08 10.61
C PHE A 306 -1.99 26.97 12.05
N VAL A 307 -1.17 26.51 13.00
CA VAL A 307 -1.56 26.37 14.41
C VAL A 307 -1.85 27.72 15.06
N LYS A 308 -1.22 28.79 14.61
CA LYS A 308 -1.53 30.15 15.08
C LYS A 308 -2.95 30.60 14.70
N GLN A 309 -3.48 30.09 13.59
CA GLN A 309 -4.82 30.36 13.10
C GLN A 309 -5.84 29.31 13.60
N HIS A 310 -5.37 28.09 13.84
CA HIS A 310 -6.13 26.93 14.26
C HIS A 310 -5.47 26.28 15.48
N PRO A 311 -5.58 26.87 16.69
CA PRO A 311 -4.93 26.34 17.89
C PRO A 311 -5.33 24.90 18.24
N GLU A 312 -6.52 24.49 17.85
CA GLU A 312 -7.06 23.13 18.01
C GLU A 312 -6.31 22.07 17.18
N ALA A 313 -5.53 22.51 16.19
CA ALA A 313 -4.71 21.61 15.37
C ALA A 313 -3.39 21.21 16.06
N LEU A 314 -3.01 21.87 17.15
CA LEU A 314 -1.75 21.56 17.85
C LEU A 314 -1.68 20.09 18.26
N GLY A 315 -0.64 19.40 17.78
CA GLY A 315 -0.41 17.98 18.07
C GLY A 315 -1.32 17.01 17.31
N ARG A 316 -2.22 17.53 16.45
CA ARG A 316 -3.04 16.71 15.52
C ARG A 316 -2.19 16.31 14.31
N VAL A 317 -2.65 15.33 13.57
CA VAL A 317 -1.93 14.81 12.38
C VAL A 317 -1.94 15.85 11.27
N ARG A 318 -0.72 16.19 10.82
CA ARG A 318 -0.46 17.05 9.65
C ARG A 318 -0.29 16.25 8.39
N SER A 319 0.51 15.18 8.44
CA SER A 319 0.68 14.29 7.30
C SER A 319 0.69 12.83 7.72
N VAL A 320 0.21 11.96 6.83
CA VAL A 320 0.29 10.51 7.00
C VAL A 320 0.58 9.85 5.66
N LYS A 321 1.40 8.78 5.71
CA LYS A 321 1.77 7.99 4.55
C LYS A 321 1.52 6.51 4.82
N PHE A 322 0.71 5.89 3.97
CA PHE A 322 0.51 4.44 3.89
C PHE A 322 1.25 3.87 2.69
N SER A 323 1.85 2.72 2.85
CA SER A 323 2.63 2.09 1.78
C SER A 323 2.37 0.58 1.71
N MET A 324 2.48 0.03 0.51
CA MET A 324 2.32 -1.41 0.27
C MET A 324 0.99 -1.96 0.81
N PHE A 325 -0.10 -1.23 0.56
CA PHE A 325 -1.44 -1.65 0.95
C PHE A 325 -1.96 -2.78 0.03
N ASN A 326 -3.01 -3.46 0.48
CA ASN A 326 -3.63 -4.58 -0.22
C ASN A 326 -5.16 -4.52 -0.11
N LEU A 327 -5.79 -3.67 -0.91
CA LEU A 327 -7.24 -3.61 -1.08
C LEU A 327 -7.68 -4.56 -2.20
N LYS A 328 -8.86 -5.14 -2.07
CA LYS A 328 -9.50 -5.99 -3.09
C LYS A 328 -10.38 -5.16 -4.02
N ALA A 329 -10.71 -5.73 -5.18
CA ALA A 329 -11.66 -5.11 -6.09
C ALA A 329 -12.99 -4.80 -5.37
N GLY A 330 -13.49 -3.58 -5.56
CA GLY A 330 -14.72 -3.10 -4.92
C GLY A 330 -14.55 -2.58 -3.49
N GLU A 331 -13.38 -2.75 -2.87
CA GLU A 331 -13.09 -2.12 -1.59
C GLU A 331 -12.76 -0.64 -1.76
N THR A 332 -12.86 0.12 -0.69
CA THR A 332 -12.64 1.56 -0.68
C THR A 332 -11.71 1.97 0.46
N LEU A 333 -11.15 3.17 0.36
CA LEU A 333 -10.42 3.77 1.47
C LEU A 333 -11.35 3.85 2.70
N PRO A 334 -10.89 3.40 3.88
CA PRO A 334 -11.69 3.38 5.08
C PRO A 334 -12.22 4.76 5.48
N LYS A 335 -13.48 4.79 5.92
CA LYS A 335 -14.16 6.03 6.33
C LYS A 335 -13.48 6.80 7.46
N GLU A 336 -12.63 6.14 8.24
CA GLU A 336 -11.86 6.75 9.33
C GLU A 336 -10.93 7.87 8.86
N VAL A 337 -10.65 7.95 7.55
CA VAL A 337 -9.85 9.05 6.97
C VAL A 337 -10.43 10.42 7.28
N LYS A 338 -11.76 10.58 7.33
CA LYS A 338 -12.43 11.85 7.64
C LYS A 338 -12.15 12.38 9.06
N ASN A 339 -11.75 11.50 9.98
CA ASN A 339 -11.43 11.88 11.36
C ASN A 339 -10.12 12.66 11.45
N LEU A 340 -9.24 12.54 10.45
CA LEU A 340 -7.98 13.27 10.35
C LEU A 340 -8.22 14.71 9.87
N LYS A 341 -9.04 15.45 10.60
CA LYS A 341 -9.63 16.75 10.18
C LYS A 341 -8.62 17.82 9.77
N PHE A 342 -7.44 17.81 10.39
CA PHE A 342 -6.40 18.82 10.17
C PHE A 342 -5.29 18.35 9.20
N LEU A 343 -5.58 17.29 8.45
CA LEU A 343 -4.60 16.71 7.54
C LEU A 343 -4.27 17.68 6.38
N GLU A 344 -2.99 17.99 6.21
CA GLU A 344 -2.44 18.78 5.11
C GLU A 344 -1.96 17.89 3.97
N SER A 345 -1.41 16.72 4.28
CA SER A 345 -0.84 15.80 3.29
C SER A 345 -1.28 14.35 3.56
N PHE A 346 -1.87 13.75 2.54
CA PHE A 346 -2.24 12.33 2.53
C PHE A 346 -1.52 11.61 1.40
N SER A 347 -0.84 10.53 1.72
CA SER A 347 -0.17 9.70 0.72
C SER A 347 -0.51 8.24 0.94
N ILE A 348 -1.00 7.59 -0.10
CA ILE A 348 -1.20 6.15 -0.16
C ILE A 348 -0.59 5.63 -1.46
N ALA A 349 0.38 4.73 -1.33
CA ALA A 349 1.12 4.21 -2.46
C ALA A 349 1.33 2.70 -2.33
N SER A 350 1.19 1.99 -3.43
CA SER A 350 1.46 0.57 -3.49
C SER A 350 2.42 0.24 -4.64
N ASN A 351 2.60 -1.03 -4.93
CA ASN A 351 3.32 -1.50 -6.10
C ASN A 351 2.36 -1.65 -7.31
N GLU A 352 2.91 -1.92 -8.47
CA GLU A 352 2.16 -2.05 -9.72
C GLU A 352 1.09 -3.16 -9.68
N ASN A 353 1.22 -4.16 -8.81
CA ASN A 353 0.26 -5.26 -8.71
C ASN A 353 -1.12 -4.81 -8.20
N ASN A 354 -1.20 -3.69 -7.48
CA ASN A 354 -2.48 -3.14 -7.05
C ASN A 354 -3.15 -2.28 -8.13
N GLN A 355 -2.40 -1.80 -9.11
CA GLN A 355 -2.93 -0.96 -10.19
C GLN A 355 -4.05 -1.64 -10.98
N ILE A 356 -3.97 -2.95 -11.18
CA ILE A 356 -4.97 -3.70 -11.96
C ILE A 356 -6.29 -3.95 -11.24
N ARG A 357 -6.39 -3.58 -9.97
CA ARG A 357 -7.60 -3.75 -9.17
C ARG A 357 -8.51 -2.54 -9.34
N GLU A 358 -9.81 -2.78 -9.39
CA GLU A 358 -10.80 -1.72 -9.40
C GLU A 358 -11.17 -1.37 -7.95
N VAL A 359 -10.48 -0.40 -7.39
CA VAL A 359 -10.63 0.06 -6.00
C VAL A 359 -11.15 1.49 -6.01
N GLU A 360 -12.03 1.82 -5.07
CA GLU A 360 -12.59 3.15 -4.95
C GLU A 360 -11.88 3.97 -3.85
N LEU A 361 -11.80 5.28 -4.05
CA LEU A 361 -11.21 6.16 -3.04
C LEU A 361 -12.19 6.48 -1.89
N GLY A 362 -13.49 6.31 -2.12
CA GLY A 362 -14.55 6.67 -1.16
C GLY A 362 -14.82 8.17 -1.07
N GLU A 363 -15.94 8.51 -0.48
CA GLU A 363 -16.37 9.90 -0.33
C GLU A 363 -15.80 10.61 0.90
N ASP A 364 -15.42 9.85 1.92
CA ASP A 364 -14.97 10.39 3.22
C ASP A 364 -13.68 11.22 3.13
N ILE A 365 -12.80 10.92 2.16
CA ILE A 365 -11.61 11.73 1.91
C ILE A 365 -11.96 13.16 1.48
N CYS A 366 -13.13 13.33 0.85
CA CYS A 366 -13.59 14.63 0.36
C CYS A 366 -13.98 15.61 1.50
N GLU A 367 -14.10 15.11 2.73
CA GLU A 367 -14.39 15.92 3.92
C GLU A 367 -13.16 16.62 4.49
N LEU A 368 -11.93 16.26 4.05
CA LEU A 368 -10.68 16.83 4.52
C LEU A 368 -10.54 18.30 4.06
N ALA A 369 -10.85 19.22 4.96
CA ALA A 369 -10.96 20.65 4.63
C ALA A 369 -9.61 21.33 4.32
N TYR A 370 -8.53 20.83 4.85
CA TYR A 370 -7.20 21.45 4.81
C TYR A 370 -6.19 20.68 3.96
N LEU A 371 -6.66 19.65 3.23
CA LEU A 371 -5.79 18.80 2.41
C LEU A 371 -5.23 19.57 1.23
N LYS A 372 -3.89 19.74 1.23
CA LYS A 372 -3.15 20.42 0.15
C LYS A 372 -2.44 19.46 -0.79
N TYR A 373 -1.97 18.33 -0.26
CA TYR A 373 -1.15 17.38 -1.00
C TYR A 373 -1.79 16.01 -0.94
N LEU A 374 -2.31 15.54 -2.07
CA LEU A 374 -2.92 14.23 -2.20
C LEU A 374 -2.11 13.37 -3.17
N THR A 375 -1.60 12.24 -2.68
CA THR A 375 -0.95 11.21 -3.48
C THR A 375 -1.71 9.90 -3.35
N VAL A 376 -2.22 9.40 -4.47
CA VAL A 376 -2.87 8.09 -4.60
C VAL A 376 -2.18 7.34 -5.73
N GLN A 377 -1.17 6.55 -5.39
CA GLN A 377 -0.29 5.92 -6.36
C GLN A 377 -0.47 4.41 -6.39
N ALA A 378 -0.57 3.84 -7.60
CA ALA A 378 -0.77 2.40 -7.83
C ALA A 378 -1.92 1.83 -6.98
N TYR A 379 -2.97 2.63 -6.84
CA TYR A 379 -4.11 2.33 -5.97
C TYR A 379 -5.15 1.44 -6.69
N GLY A 380 -5.19 1.50 -8.01
CA GLY A 380 -6.21 0.82 -8.82
C GLY A 380 -7.46 1.68 -9.10
N LEU A 381 -7.33 2.99 -8.92
CA LEU A 381 -8.43 3.95 -9.09
C LEU A 381 -8.77 4.13 -10.56
N SER A 382 -10.04 3.94 -10.93
CA SER A 382 -10.55 4.18 -12.28
C SER A 382 -11.50 5.39 -12.38
N ARG A 383 -11.98 5.88 -11.25
CA ARG A 383 -12.87 7.04 -11.15
C ARG A 383 -12.61 7.82 -9.86
N LEU A 384 -12.94 9.09 -9.88
CA LEU A 384 -12.91 9.96 -8.69
C LEU A 384 -14.25 9.92 -7.96
N PRO A 385 -14.29 10.12 -6.63
CA PRO A 385 -15.51 10.28 -5.86
C PRO A 385 -16.39 11.41 -6.42
N ALA A 386 -17.71 11.29 -6.27
CA ALA A 386 -18.66 12.30 -6.78
C ALA A 386 -18.45 13.69 -6.16
N ASN A 387 -18.06 13.71 -4.87
CA ASN A 387 -17.80 14.94 -4.13
C ASN A 387 -16.32 15.39 -4.18
N PHE A 388 -15.48 14.79 -5.01
CA PHE A 388 -14.04 15.09 -5.08
C PHE A 388 -13.72 16.58 -5.28
N LYS A 389 -14.60 17.29 -5.99
CA LYS A 389 -14.49 18.75 -6.18
C LYS A 389 -14.45 19.56 -4.87
N LYS A 390 -14.93 19.01 -3.73
CA LYS A 390 -14.83 19.68 -2.43
C LYS A 390 -13.37 19.91 -2.00
N LEU A 391 -12.44 19.06 -2.43
CA LEU A 391 -11.02 19.20 -2.14
C LEU A 391 -10.41 20.42 -2.85
N GLY A 392 -11.04 20.92 -3.90
CA GLY A 392 -10.53 22.09 -4.64
C GLY A 392 -10.41 23.36 -3.81
N ARG A 393 -11.07 23.42 -2.66
CA ARG A 393 -10.93 24.55 -1.71
C ARG A 393 -9.54 24.72 -1.11
N SER A 394 -8.73 23.63 -1.08
CA SER A 394 -7.42 23.60 -0.43
C SER A 394 -6.33 22.90 -1.22
N LEU A 395 -6.70 22.03 -2.18
CA LEU A 395 -5.74 21.17 -2.85
C LEU A 395 -4.81 21.96 -3.77
N GLU A 396 -3.52 21.81 -3.52
CA GLU A 396 -2.41 22.45 -4.26
C GLU A 396 -1.70 21.45 -5.18
N GLN A 397 -1.64 20.18 -4.79
CA GLN A 397 -1.03 19.11 -5.56
C GLN A 397 -1.91 17.86 -5.57
N LEU A 398 -2.12 17.30 -6.76
CA LEU A 398 -2.79 16.02 -6.98
C LEU A 398 -1.86 15.08 -7.76
N ASN A 399 -1.53 13.95 -7.16
CA ASN A 399 -0.73 12.90 -7.75
C ASN A 399 -1.54 11.61 -7.81
N LEU A 400 -1.84 11.16 -9.03
CA LEU A 400 -2.61 9.96 -9.34
C LEU A 400 -1.79 8.97 -10.17
N VAL A 401 -0.50 8.86 -9.94
CA VAL A 401 0.43 8.00 -10.69
C VAL A 401 -0.02 6.54 -10.66
N SER A 402 0.11 5.86 -11.80
CA SER A 402 -0.09 4.41 -11.93
C SER A 402 -1.47 3.94 -11.48
N ASN A 403 -2.52 4.62 -11.90
CA ASN A 403 -3.90 4.21 -11.69
C ASN A 403 -4.56 3.70 -12.99
N ASN A 404 -5.86 3.50 -12.99
CA ASN A 404 -6.62 2.83 -14.07
C ASN A 404 -7.60 3.76 -14.79
N PHE A 405 -7.34 5.04 -14.82
CA PHE A 405 -8.21 5.96 -15.58
C PHE A 405 -8.18 5.62 -17.06
N ASN A 406 -9.36 5.57 -17.68
CA ASN A 406 -9.51 5.21 -19.08
C ASN A 406 -9.62 6.43 -20.01
N ARG A 407 -10.17 7.53 -19.52
CA ARG A 407 -10.44 8.72 -20.30
C ARG A 407 -9.99 9.97 -19.58
N LEU A 408 -9.31 10.84 -20.32
CA LEU A 408 -8.90 12.14 -19.79
C LEU A 408 -10.12 13.03 -19.47
N SER A 409 -11.18 12.91 -20.26
CA SER A 409 -12.44 13.63 -20.05
C SER A 409 -13.13 13.30 -18.72
N ASP A 410 -13.03 12.07 -18.23
CA ASP A 410 -13.59 11.69 -16.93
C ASP A 410 -12.86 12.37 -15.78
N ILE A 411 -11.56 12.57 -15.93
CA ILE A 411 -10.73 13.28 -14.95
C ILE A 411 -11.03 14.78 -15.00
N THR A 412 -10.97 15.39 -16.19
CA THR A 412 -11.09 16.84 -16.34
C THR A 412 -12.51 17.36 -16.07
N LYS A 413 -13.53 16.50 -16.17
CA LYS A 413 -14.89 16.79 -15.74
C LYS A 413 -14.95 17.21 -14.27
N VAL A 414 -14.13 16.61 -13.43
CA VAL A 414 -14.05 16.88 -12.00
C VAL A 414 -12.87 17.79 -11.68
N VAL A 415 -11.68 17.44 -12.16
CA VAL A 415 -10.43 18.18 -11.88
C VAL A 415 -10.20 19.18 -13.02
N ASN A 416 -10.63 20.40 -12.79
CA ASN A 416 -10.49 21.54 -13.70
C ASN A 416 -10.25 22.81 -12.91
N GLU A 417 -9.84 23.86 -13.60
CA GLU A 417 -9.45 25.11 -12.97
C GLU A 417 -10.55 25.76 -12.14
N ALA A 418 -11.80 25.63 -12.57
CA ALA A 418 -12.93 26.20 -11.83
C ALA A 418 -13.17 25.49 -10.50
N ASN A 419 -13.03 24.15 -10.49
CA ASN A 419 -13.20 23.36 -9.28
C ASN A 419 -11.96 23.37 -8.37
N PHE A 420 -10.75 23.57 -8.93
CA PHE A 420 -9.47 23.49 -8.21
C PHE A 420 -8.60 24.72 -8.45
N PRO A 421 -9.01 25.91 -7.99
CA PRO A 421 -8.32 27.17 -8.29
C PRO A 421 -6.91 27.27 -7.69
N HIS A 422 -6.63 26.49 -6.65
CA HIS A 422 -5.32 26.46 -5.97
C HIS A 422 -4.35 25.43 -6.52
N LEU A 423 -4.84 24.52 -7.36
CA LEU A 423 -4.03 23.40 -7.87
C LEU A 423 -2.95 23.93 -8.82
N HIS A 424 -1.70 23.61 -8.50
CA HIS A 424 -0.56 23.97 -9.31
C HIS A 424 0.28 22.78 -9.79
N THR A 425 0.05 21.58 -9.26
CA THR A 425 0.74 20.37 -9.68
C THR A 425 -0.27 19.25 -9.91
N LEU A 426 -0.27 18.70 -11.11
CA LEU A 426 -1.18 17.65 -11.54
C LEU A 426 -0.38 16.54 -12.22
N ILE A 427 -0.39 15.35 -11.64
CA ILE A 427 0.42 14.22 -12.08
C ILE A 427 -0.47 13.03 -12.34
N PHE A 428 -0.51 12.59 -13.61
CA PHE A 428 -1.23 11.40 -14.07
C PHE A 428 -0.30 10.37 -14.73
N TYR A 429 0.99 10.40 -14.46
CA TYR A 429 1.97 9.50 -15.04
C TYR A 429 1.51 8.02 -14.98
N ALA A 430 1.75 7.28 -16.07
CA ALA A 430 1.54 5.83 -16.17
C ALA A 430 0.11 5.37 -15.89
N GLN A 431 -0.89 6.02 -16.47
CA GLN A 431 -2.26 5.50 -16.48
C GLN A 431 -2.34 4.33 -17.43
N ARG A 432 -2.36 3.10 -16.91
CA ARG A 432 -2.42 1.90 -17.73
C ARG A 432 -3.09 0.75 -17.02
N ARG A 433 -3.92 0.05 -17.73
CA ARG A 433 -4.53 -1.20 -17.28
C ARG A 433 -3.78 -2.37 -17.94
N THR A 434 -3.06 -3.13 -17.15
CA THR A 434 -2.32 -4.31 -17.63
C THR A 434 -3.23 -5.54 -17.78
N ASP A 435 -4.42 -5.52 -17.17
CA ASP A 435 -5.47 -6.54 -17.29
C ASP A 435 -6.30 -6.37 -18.56
N VAL A 436 -6.27 -5.19 -19.17
CA VAL A 436 -6.94 -4.87 -20.44
C VAL A 436 -5.90 -4.50 -21.47
N CYS A 437 -5.87 -5.22 -22.57
CA CYS A 437 -4.88 -5.01 -23.62
C CYS A 437 -5.51 -4.85 -24.99
N ILE A 438 -4.88 -4.02 -25.82
CA ILE A 438 -5.18 -3.94 -27.25
C ILE A 438 -4.47 -5.10 -27.95
N ASP A 439 -5.16 -5.76 -28.88
CA ASP A 439 -4.54 -6.78 -29.74
C ASP A 439 -3.59 -6.11 -30.75
N MET A 440 -2.31 -6.25 -30.50
CA MET A 440 -1.25 -5.63 -31.31
C MET A 440 -0.99 -6.30 -32.64
N ARG A 441 -1.57 -7.47 -32.91
CA ARG A 441 -1.49 -8.11 -34.25
C ARG A 441 -2.15 -7.30 -35.33
N LYS A 442 -2.93 -6.30 -34.98
CA LYS A 442 -3.54 -5.35 -35.93
C LYS A 442 -2.58 -4.25 -36.36
N PHE A 443 -1.45 -4.10 -35.67
CA PHE A 443 -0.46 -3.09 -36.00
C PHE A 443 0.68 -3.79 -36.71
N ASP A 444 0.87 -3.46 -37.97
CA ASP A 444 1.85 -4.09 -38.85
C ASP A 444 3.25 -3.99 -38.22
N ASN A 445 3.83 -5.14 -38.01
CA ASN A 445 5.22 -5.26 -37.67
C ASN A 445 5.94 -5.67 -38.97
N ALA A 446 6.70 -4.75 -39.54
CA ALA A 446 7.36 -4.94 -40.82
C ALA A 446 8.27 -6.17 -40.87
N ASP A 447 8.74 -6.63 -39.71
CA ASP A 447 9.65 -7.76 -39.63
C ASP A 447 8.93 -9.11 -39.41
N GLY A 448 7.62 -9.14 -39.26
CA GLY A 448 6.83 -10.36 -39.04
C GLY A 448 7.15 -11.11 -37.74
N ASN A 449 8.08 -10.62 -36.96
CA ASN A 449 8.53 -11.19 -35.67
C ASN A 449 7.87 -10.50 -34.49
N TYR A 450 6.56 -10.56 -34.44
CA TYR A 450 5.83 -9.89 -33.39
C TYR A 450 5.76 -10.75 -32.12
N THR A 451 6.39 -10.29 -31.07
CA THR A 451 6.43 -11.01 -29.79
C THR A 451 5.28 -10.67 -28.84
N TYR A 452 4.54 -9.60 -29.12
CA TYR A 452 3.42 -9.17 -28.29
C TYR A 452 2.09 -9.42 -28.97
N ASN A 453 1.22 -10.16 -28.32
CA ASN A 453 -0.16 -10.36 -28.75
C ASN A 453 -1.08 -9.21 -28.31
N SER A 454 -0.64 -8.41 -27.36
CA SER A 454 -1.46 -7.40 -26.70
C SER A 454 -0.63 -6.26 -26.13
N TYR A 455 -1.24 -5.12 -25.97
CA TYR A 455 -0.63 -3.90 -25.45
C TYR A 455 -1.51 -3.28 -24.36
N PRO A 456 -0.95 -2.84 -23.23
CA PRO A 456 -1.74 -2.23 -22.16
C PRO A 456 -2.52 -1.02 -22.63
N VAL A 457 -3.75 -0.88 -22.14
CA VAL A 457 -4.61 0.27 -22.42
C VAL A 457 -4.43 1.29 -21.30
N GLY A 458 -4.17 2.54 -21.68
CA GLY A 458 -4.09 3.67 -20.75
C GLY A 458 -5.27 4.63 -20.86
N LEU A 459 -5.00 5.92 -20.88
CA LEU A 459 -5.99 6.94 -21.19
C LEU A 459 -6.42 6.78 -22.64
N TYR A 460 -7.59 6.22 -22.82
CA TYR A 460 -8.11 5.82 -24.10
C TYR A 460 -8.59 7.03 -24.90
N GLY A 461 -8.29 7.04 -26.20
CA GLY A 461 -8.83 8.01 -27.13
C GLY A 461 -7.77 8.81 -27.88
N ASN A 462 -8.07 9.05 -29.15
CA ASN A 462 -7.29 9.91 -30.03
C ASN A 462 -7.69 11.37 -29.76
N ILE A 463 -6.80 12.16 -29.16
CA ILE A 463 -7.08 13.55 -28.81
C ILE A 463 -7.27 14.46 -30.03
N SER A 464 -6.95 14.03 -31.25
CA SER A 464 -7.25 14.75 -32.49
C SER A 464 -8.56 14.30 -33.14
N GLY A 465 -8.93 13.02 -32.96
CA GLY A 465 -10.11 12.41 -33.57
C GLY A 465 -11.38 12.37 -32.68
N ASP A 466 -11.23 12.36 -31.35
CA ASP A 466 -12.35 12.37 -30.41
C ASP A 466 -12.56 13.79 -29.85
N TYR A 467 -13.68 14.38 -30.18
CA TYR A 467 -14.01 15.74 -29.76
C TYR A 467 -14.01 15.92 -28.24
N THR A 468 -14.50 14.94 -27.51
CA THR A 468 -14.58 14.99 -26.04
C THR A 468 -13.19 14.95 -25.40
N GLU A 469 -12.35 14.03 -25.85
CA GLU A 469 -10.97 13.89 -25.35
C GLU A 469 -10.11 15.09 -25.75
N ARG A 470 -10.30 15.62 -26.97
CA ARG A 470 -9.62 16.84 -27.40
C ARG A 470 -10.01 18.04 -26.53
N LYS A 471 -11.29 18.22 -26.23
CA LYS A 471 -11.77 19.29 -25.34
C LYS A 471 -11.17 19.14 -23.93
N ALA A 472 -11.11 17.92 -23.43
CA ALA A 472 -10.47 17.62 -22.14
C ALA A 472 -9.00 18.02 -22.11
N PHE A 473 -8.25 17.65 -23.16
CA PHE A 473 -6.84 17.98 -23.28
C PHE A 473 -6.63 19.50 -23.40
N LEU A 474 -7.42 20.18 -24.26
CA LEU A 474 -7.38 21.63 -24.37
C LEU A 474 -7.66 22.34 -23.05
N SER A 475 -8.57 21.84 -22.25
CA SER A 475 -8.92 22.42 -20.94
C SER A 475 -7.74 22.39 -19.95
N LEU A 476 -6.93 21.35 -20.00
CA LEU A 476 -5.69 21.28 -19.21
C LEU A 476 -4.65 22.30 -19.70
N LEU A 477 -4.51 22.45 -21.01
CA LEU A 477 -3.52 23.35 -21.60
C LEU A 477 -3.86 24.84 -21.44
N THR A 478 -5.14 25.18 -21.19
CA THR A 478 -5.56 26.56 -20.93
C THR A 478 -5.47 26.96 -19.45
N TRP A 479 -5.07 26.07 -18.56
CA TRP A 479 -5.06 26.31 -17.11
C TRP A 479 -4.00 27.36 -16.68
N GLU A 480 -4.38 28.34 -15.91
CA GLU A 480 -3.54 29.47 -15.53
C GLU A 480 -2.50 29.14 -14.47
N ASN A 481 -2.88 28.33 -13.48
CA ASN A 481 -2.07 28.16 -12.29
C ASN A 481 -1.18 26.93 -12.28
N LEU A 482 -1.30 26.02 -13.27
CA LEU A 482 -0.46 24.85 -13.31
C LEU A 482 1.01 25.22 -13.50
N ARG A 483 1.86 24.66 -12.62
CA ARG A 483 3.32 24.73 -12.67
C ARG A 483 3.94 23.45 -13.16
N ALA A 484 3.25 22.33 -12.92
CA ALA A 484 3.63 21.02 -13.41
C ALA A 484 2.38 20.27 -13.87
N LEU A 485 2.48 19.69 -15.08
CA LEU A 485 1.48 18.78 -15.66
C LEU A 485 2.21 17.57 -16.22
N GLU A 486 1.89 16.39 -15.70
CA GLU A 486 2.52 15.13 -16.09
C GLU A 486 1.49 14.16 -16.65
N LEU A 487 1.64 13.84 -17.95
CA LEU A 487 0.78 12.92 -18.70
C LEU A 487 1.62 11.88 -19.45
N SER A 488 2.83 11.62 -19.01
CA SER A 488 3.72 10.66 -19.65
C SER A 488 3.25 9.23 -19.43
N TYR A 489 3.52 8.38 -20.41
CA TYR A 489 3.22 6.94 -20.36
C TYR A 489 1.74 6.63 -20.11
N CYS A 490 0.87 7.44 -20.70
CA CYS A 490 -0.58 7.34 -20.56
C CYS A 490 -1.27 6.79 -21.82
N PHE A 491 -0.50 6.43 -22.83
CA PHE A 491 -1.00 5.90 -24.12
C PHE A 491 -1.92 6.87 -24.88
N LEU A 492 -1.77 8.17 -24.65
CA LEU A 492 -2.45 9.21 -25.42
C LEU A 492 -1.97 9.15 -26.88
N GLU A 493 -2.87 9.37 -27.83
CA GLU A 493 -2.57 9.35 -29.25
C GLU A 493 -3.20 10.52 -29.99
N GLY A 494 -2.72 10.77 -31.21
CA GLY A 494 -3.19 11.82 -32.09
C GLY A 494 -2.20 12.97 -32.19
N GLU A 495 -2.66 14.07 -32.76
CA GLU A 495 -1.83 15.26 -32.96
C GLU A 495 -2.00 16.24 -31.80
N LEU A 496 -0.89 16.88 -31.41
CA LEU A 496 -0.94 17.98 -30.46
C LEU A 496 -1.83 19.12 -31.02
N PRO A 497 -2.54 19.87 -30.14
CA PRO A 497 -3.29 21.04 -30.56
C PRO A 497 -2.41 22.04 -31.29
N THR A 498 -2.86 22.51 -32.44
CA THR A 498 -2.20 23.57 -33.18
C THR A 498 -2.23 24.90 -32.43
N ASP A 499 -1.43 25.87 -32.89
CA ASP A 499 -1.48 27.23 -32.31
C ASP A 499 -2.86 27.88 -32.50
N GLU A 500 -3.55 27.59 -33.59
CA GLU A 500 -4.91 28.04 -33.85
C GLU A 500 -5.94 27.38 -32.90
N ASP A 501 -5.82 26.08 -32.65
CA ASP A 501 -6.65 25.38 -31.68
C ASP A 501 -6.51 25.99 -30.28
N MET A 502 -5.28 26.33 -29.89
CA MET A 502 -5.03 26.96 -28.60
C MET A 502 -5.57 28.38 -28.52
N ASP A 503 -5.43 29.15 -29.58
CA ASP A 503 -6.04 30.47 -29.65
C ASP A 503 -7.56 30.43 -29.49
N ASN A 504 -8.20 29.50 -30.17
CA ASN A 504 -9.64 29.30 -30.09
C ASN A 504 -10.06 28.81 -28.69
N ALA A 505 -9.31 27.89 -28.09
CA ALA A 505 -9.57 27.40 -26.74
C ALA A 505 -9.40 28.49 -25.67
N LEU A 506 -8.36 29.31 -25.77
CA LEU A 506 -8.12 30.42 -24.86
C LEU A 506 -9.23 31.49 -24.96
N LYS A 507 -9.65 31.85 -26.19
CA LYS A 507 -10.76 32.76 -26.43
C LYS A 507 -12.07 32.22 -25.85
N ALA A 508 -12.36 30.93 -26.09
CA ALA A 508 -13.55 30.28 -25.55
C ALA A 508 -13.56 30.23 -24.03
N ALA A 509 -12.37 30.15 -23.41
CA ALA A 509 -12.19 30.20 -21.97
C ALA A 509 -12.17 31.63 -21.39
N GLY A 510 -12.29 32.67 -22.24
CA GLY A 510 -12.20 34.07 -21.82
C GLY A 510 -10.81 34.52 -21.33
N LYS A 511 -9.76 33.85 -21.81
CA LYS A 511 -8.38 34.07 -21.36
C LYS A 511 -7.56 34.84 -22.37
N PRO A 512 -6.50 35.55 -21.93
CA PRO A 512 -5.56 36.19 -22.84
C PRO A 512 -4.92 35.15 -23.77
N THR A 513 -4.88 35.45 -25.05
CA THR A 513 -4.27 34.55 -26.05
C THR A 513 -2.78 34.74 -26.22
N ARG A 514 -2.21 35.83 -25.72
CA ARG A 514 -0.77 36.14 -25.79
C ARG A 514 -0.20 36.51 -24.42
N TYR A 515 1.08 36.24 -24.27
CA TYR A 515 1.79 36.59 -23.05
C TYR A 515 1.93 38.10 -22.87
N LYS A 516 1.89 38.54 -21.62
CA LYS A 516 2.08 39.92 -21.18
C LYS A 516 3.18 39.97 -20.11
N ALA A 517 3.69 41.16 -19.85
CA ALA A 517 4.70 41.41 -18.78
C ALA A 517 4.24 40.83 -17.41
N SER A 518 2.93 40.91 -17.11
CA SER A 518 2.36 40.40 -15.88
C SER A 518 2.41 38.88 -15.74
N ASP A 519 2.66 38.14 -16.79
CA ASP A 519 2.80 36.68 -16.72
C ASP A 519 4.15 36.25 -16.12
N PHE A 520 5.09 37.17 -16.05
CA PHE A 520 6.42 36.96 -15.51
C PHE A 520 6.53 37.50 -14.09
N SER A 521 7.21 36.74 -13.25
CA SER A 521 7.32 37.12 -11.84
C SER A 521 7.94 38.47 -11.64
N ALA A 522 7.73 39.08 -10.45
CA ALA A 522 8.36 40.29 -10.02
C ALA A 522 9.92 40.23 -9.95
N ASN A 523 10.48 39.01 -10.08
CA ASN A 523 11.92 38.84 -10.24
C ASN A 523 12.35 39.27 -11.65
N LYS A 524 12.59 40.56 -11.79
CA LYS A 524 13.03 41.18 -13.04
C LYS A 524 14.30 40.56 -13.63
N ASN A 525 15.13 39.95 -12.79
CA ASN A 525 16.38 39.31 -13.24
C ASN A 525 16.11 37.99 -14.01
N GLU A 526 15.00 37.32 -13.75
CA GLU A 526 14.63 36.10 -14.46
C GLU A 526 14.19 36.36 -15.92
N TRP A 527 13.57 37.52 -16.18
CA TRP A 527 12.88 37.77 -17.45
C TRP A 527 13.18 39.13 -18.09
N LYS A 528 14.09 39.93 -17.49
CA LYS A 528 14.35 41.29 -17.93
C LYS A 528 14.64 41.41 -19.41
N ASP A 529 15.34 40.44 -19.98
CA ASP A 529 15.76 40.47 -21.40
C ASP A 529 14.71 39.86 -22.33
N LYS A 530 13.60 39.38 -21.76
CA LYS A 530 12.50 38.74 -22.51
C LYS A 530 11.29 39.61 -22.74
N LEU A 531 11.35 40.83 -22.20
CA LEU A 531 10.29 41.81 -22.31
C LEU A 531 10.74 43.03 -23.08
N VAL A 532 9.87 43.53 -23.96
CA VAL A 532 10.00 44.82 -24.62
C VAL A 532 8.70 45.58 -24.39
N GLY A 533 8.69 46.52 -23.46
CA GLY A 533 7.48 47.16 -22.97
C GLY A 533 6.54 46.10 -22.35
N ASP A 534 5.28 46.10 -22.74
CA ASP A 534 4.29 45.08 -22.31
C ASP A 534 4.32 43.82 -23.19
N THR A 535 5.23 43.74 -24.16
CA THR A 535 5.34 42.62 -25.09
C THR A 535 6.48 41.71 -24.66
N CYS A 536 6.19 40.41 -24.55
CA CYS A 536 7.20 39.40 -24.29
C CYS A 536 8.18 39.34 -25.47
N LYS A 537 9.45 39.70 -25.22
CA LYS A 537 10.55 39.46 -26.17
C LYS A 537 10.95 37.98 -25.97
N TRP A 538 10.38 37.18 -26.81
CA TRP A 538 10.48 35.76 -26.65
C TRP A 538 11.93 35.28 -26.74
N LEU A 539 12.26 34.30 -26.01
CA LEU A 539 13.47 33.47 -26.03
C LEU A 539 14.40 33.62 -27.23
N LEU A 540 14.55 34.81 -27.72
CA LEU A 540 15.60 35.10 -28.67
C LEU A 540 16.90 35.12 -27.88
N SER A 541 17.99 34.71 -28.46
CA SER A 541 19.32 35.01 -27.95
C SER A 541 19.34 36.49 -27.54
N GLY A 542 20.15 36.89 -26.56
CA GLY A 542 20.17 38.25 -26.04
C GLY A 542 20.28 39.35 -27.10
N ASN A 543 20.72 39.03 -28.33
CA ASN A 543 20.80 39.90 -29.48
C ASN A 543 19.61 39.82 -30.44
N GLY A 544 18.56 39.06 -30.12
CA GLY A 544 17.39 38.89 -30.97
C GLY A 544 17.49 37.85 -32.08
N ASN A 545 18.52 36.99 -32.05
CA ASN A 545 18.65 35.94 -33.05
C ASN A 545 17.52 34.91 -32.96
N PRO A 546 17.10 34.34 -34.10
CA PRO A 546 16.04 33.38 -34.19
C PRO A 546 16.44 32.02 -33.59
N VAL A 547 15.45 31.20 -33.32
CA VAL A 547 15.64 29.80 -32.91
C VAL A 547 16.22 29.01 -34.06
N THR A 548 17.21 28.20 -33.76
CA THR A 548 17.71 27.23 -34.72
C THR A 548 16.97 25.92 -34.58
N CYS A 549 16.51 25.39 -35.69
CA CYS A 549 15.95 24.07 -35.81
C CYS A 549 16.75 23.30 -36.88
N ARG A 550 17.18 22.08 -36.55
CA ARG A 550 17.93 21.26 -37.51
C ARG A 550 16.99 20.44 -38.38
N GLN A 551 17.18 20.49 -39.67
CA GLN A 551 16.46 19.70 -40.66
C GLN A 551 17.08 18.30 -40.81
N LYS A 552 16.34 17.37 -41.43
CA LYS A 552 16.79 15.98 -41.73
C LYS A 552 18.13 15.90 -42.47
N ASP A 553 18.37 16.85 -43.35
CA ASP A 553 19.62 16.93 -44.16
C ASP A 553 20.80 17.53 -43.36
N GLY A 554 20.59 17.85 -42.12
CA GLY A 554 21.60 18.46 -41.25
C GLY A 554 21.65 19.99 -41.35
N THR A 555 20.84 20.60 -42.21
CA THR A 555 20.76 22.06 -42.32
C THR A 555 20.15 22.67 -41.07
N ILE A 556 20.77 23.74 -40.59
CA ILE A 556 20.23 24.53 -39.49
C ILE A 556 19.36 25.64 -40.10
N VAL A 557 18.08 25.61 -39.79
CA VAL A 557 17.11 26.62 -40.19
C VAL A 557 16.83 27.53 -39.02
N TYR A 558 16.82 28.82 -39.29
CA TYR A 558 16.48 29.86 -38.31
C TYR A 558 15.02 30.26 -38.50
N GLU A 559 14.26 30.25 -37.43
CA GLU A 559 12.85 30.63 -37.42
C GLU A 559 12.63 31.89 -36.62
N ASP A 560 12.14 32.92 -37.27
CA ASP A 560 11.73 34.17 -36.61
C ASP A 560 10.37 33.98 -35.91
N VAL A 561 10.38 33.86 -34.62
CA VAL A 561 9.19 33.73 -33.80
C VAL A 561 8.95 34.97 -33.00
N LEU A 562 7.84 35.61 -33.23
CA LEU A 562 7.44 36.79 -32.48
C LEU A 562 6.48 36.41 -31.32
N PRO A 563 6.53 37.13 -30.19
CA PRO A 563 5.61 36.87 -29.07
C PRO A 563 4.13 36.88 -29.45
N LYS A 564 3.76 37.73 -30.41
CA LYS A 564 2.40 37.78 -30.96
C LYS A 564 1.94 36.52 -31.70
N ASP A 565 2.89 35.68 -32.09
CA ASP A 565 2.63 34.46 -32.90
C ASP A 565 2.54 33.21 -32.00
N VAL A 566 2.77 33.36 -30.67
CA VAL A 566 2.79 32.24 -29.74
C VAL A 566 1.61 32.31 -28.77
N PRO A 567 0.71 31.32 -28.83
CA PRO A 567 -0.41 31.21 -27.88
C PRO A 567 0.05 31.12 -26.41
N ARG A 568 -0.72 31.74 -25.51
CA ARG A 568 -0.45 31.79 -24.09
C ARG A 568 -0.92 30.52 -23.38
N VAL A 569 -0.25 29.42 -23.62
CA VAL A 569 -0.57 28.08 -23.09
C VAL A 569 0.14 27.89 -21.74
N LEU A 570 -0.56 27.39 -20.73
CA LEU A 570 0.01 27.04 -19.42
C LEU A 570 1.03 28.08 -18.90
N PRO A 571 0.65 29.33 -18.71
CA PRO A 571 1.60 30.45 -18.59
C PRO A 571 2.55 30.38 -17.38
N LYS A 572 2.21 29.59 -16.35
CA LYS A 572 3.04 29.37 -15.17
C LYS A 572 3.77 28.02 -15.17
N CYS A 573 3.54 27.18 -16.18
CA CYS A 573 4.06 25.83 -16.23
C CYS A 573 5.56 25.81 -16.51
N ARG A 574 6.30 25.09 -15.69
CA ARG A 574 7.73 24.80 -15.88
C ARG A 574 7.98 23.39 -16.36
N THR A 575 7.09 22.48 -15.98
CA THR A 575 7.22 21.05 -16.27
C THR A 575 5.97 20.57 -16.99
N LEU A 576 6.13 20.21 -18.25
CA LEU A 576 5.12 19.50 -19.02
C LEU A 576 5.72 18.18 -19.51
N SER A 577 5.17 17.05 -19.07
CA SER A 577 5.63 15.73 -19.48
C SER A 577 4.57 15.07 -20.34
N LEU A 578 4.92 14.78 -21.59
CA LEU A 578 4.08 14.11 -22.58
C LEU A 578 4.79 12.93 -23.26
N ASN A 579 5.98 12.57 -22.79
CA ASN A 579 6.76 11.49 -23.36
C ASN A 579 6.12 10.10 -23.18
N LEU A 580 6.58 9.14 -23.95
CA LEU A 580 6.11 7.74 -23.92
C LEU A 580 4.60 7.59 -24.19
N ASN A 581 4.03 8.50 -24.95
CA ASN A 581 2.70 8.40 -25.54
C ASN A 581 2.81 8.04 -27.04
N PHE A 582 1.75 8.22 -27.80
CA PHE A 582 1.70 7.94 -29.24
C PHE A 582 1.38 9.21 -30.05
N PHE A 583 1.87 10.35 -29.62
CA PHE A 583 1.66 11.61 -30.31
C PHE A 583 2.38 11.65 -31.67
N THR A 584 1.73 12.28 -32.62
CA THR A 584 2.21 12.46 -34.01
C THR A 584 1.96 13.90 -34.47
N GLY A 585 2.15 14.15 -35.76
CA GLY A 585 1.90 15.47 -36.37
C GLY A 585 3.01 16.48 -36.12
N ALA A 586 2.66 17.76 -36.21
CA ALA A 586 3.61 18.84 -36.04
C ALA A 586 3.69 19.29 -34.57
N VAL A 587 4.89 19.54 -34.09
CA VAL A 587 5.09 20.22 -32.80
C VAL A 587 4.71 21.68 -32.96
N PRO A 588 3.75 22.19 -32.16
CA PRO A 588 3.26 23.56 -32.30
C PRO A 588 4.21 24.60 -31.68
N LYS A 589 4.07 25.86 -32.10
CA LYS A 589 4.91 26.95 -31.60
C LYS A 589 4.68 27.21 -30.11
N TRP A 590 3.46 27.07 -29.63
CA TRP A 590 3.15 27.25 -28.22
C TRP A 590 3.98 26.32 -27.31
N LEU A 591 4.38 25.15 -27.81
CA LEU A 591 5.22 24.21 -27.08
C LEU A 591 6.71 24.54 -27.29
N LEU A 592 7.13 24.62 -28.56
CA LEU A 592 8.54 24.86 -28.91
C LEU A 592 9.11 26.17 -28.34
N PHE A 593 8.28 27.18 -28.24
CA PHE A 593 8.67 28.51 -27.83
C PHE A 593 8.08 28.94 -26.50
N HIS A 594 7.69 27.97 -25.68
CA HIS A 594 7.15 28.25 -24.36
C HIS A 594 8.18 28.96 -23.47
N PRO A 595 7.82 30.06 -22.77
CA PRO A 595 8.81 30.89 -22.09
C PRO A 595 9.40 30.26 -20.83
N ARG A 596 8.74 29.28 -20.24
CA ARG A 596 9.10 28.73 -18.94
C ARG A 596 9.41 27.26 -18.93
N MET A 597 8.87 26.49 -19.85
CA MET A 597 9.04 25.03 -19.87
C MET A 597 10.49 24.66 -20.13
N VAL A 598 10.99 23.73 -19.34
CA VAL A 598 12.32 23.15 -19.49
C VAL A 598 12.14 21.78 -20.15
N LEU A 599 12.20 21.75 -21.46
CA LEU A 599 11.86 20.57 -22.25
C LEU A 599 13.03 19.59 -22.47
N TRP A 600 14.23 19.92 -22.05
CA TRP A 600 15.44 19.14 -22.28
C TRP A 600 15.74 18.07 -21.23
N SER A 601 15.04 18.08 -20.10
CA SER A 601 15.25 17.06 -19.07
C SER A 601 14.86 15.68 -19.55
N PRO A 602 15.67 14.64 -19.36
CA PRO A 602 15.35 13.29 -19.76
C PRO A 602 14.05 12.74 -19.13
N SER A 603 13.71 13.20 -17.94
CA SER A 603 12.48 12.83 -17.24
C SER A 603 11.21 13.46 -17.81
N ILE A 604 11.36 14.48 -18.66
CA ILE A 604 10.25 15.23 -19.26
C ILE A 604 10.41 15.40 -20.78
N MET A 605 11.10 14.48 -21.42
CA MET A 605 11.31 14.52 -22.88
C MET A 605 9.99 14.36 -23.62
N ILE A 606 9.38 15.46 -24.02
CA ILE A 606 8.13 15.51 -24.78
C ILE A 606 8.24 14.75 -26.10
N PHE A 607 9.41 14.75 -26.70
CA PHE A 607 9.63 14.22 -28.04
C PHE A 607 9.86 12.71 -28.11
N ASN A 608 10.10 12.05 -26.98
CA ASN A 608 10.26 10.61 -26.93
C ASN A 608 8.89 9.93 -26.96
N GLN A 609 8.34 9.75 -28.14
CA GLN A 609 7.05 9.09 -28.35
C GLN A 609 7.23 7.62 -28.71
N GLN A 610 6.23 6.80 -28.40
CA GLN A 610 6.18 5.40 -28.77
C GLN A 610 5.58 5.23 -30.16
N GLU A 611 6.07 4.24 -30.90
CA GLU A 611 5.38 3.72 -32.08
C GLU A 611 4.62 2.45 -31.72
N ARG A 612 3.39 2.35 -32.21
CA ARG A 612 2.60 1.13 -32.02
C ARG A 612 3.30 -0.06 -32.68
N GLY A 613 3.35 -1.16 -32.00
CA GLY A 613 4.04 -2.36 -32.46
C GLY A 613 5.45 -2.54 -31.91
N TYR A 614 6.08 -1.51 -31.37
CA TYR A 614 7.44 -1.59 -30.81
C TYR A 614 7.50 -1.61 -29.27
N GLY A 615 6.36 -1.57 -28.63
CA GLY A 615 6.30 -1.56 -27.16
C GLY A 615 6.79 -0.25 -26.54
N THR A 616 7.14 -0.31 -25.26
CA THR A 616 7.52 0.88 -24.47
C THR A 616 8.91 1.43 -24.79
N THR A 617 9.74 0.64 -25.48
CA THR A 617 11.11 1.03 -25.89
C THR A 617 11.21 1.36 -27.37
N GLY A 618 10.07 1.62 -27.99
CA GLY A 618 9.96 1.83 -29.42
C GLY A 618 10.76 3.02 -29.93
N LYS A 619 10.89 3.05 -31.25
CA LYS A 619 11.50 4.17 -31.94
C LYS A 619 10.78 5.46 -31.58
N PRO A 620 11.50 6.58 -31.44
CA PRO A 620 10.86 7.86 -31.32
C PRO A 620 9.93 8.07 -32.51
N ALA A 621 8.63 8.19 -32.27
CA ALA A 621 7.71 8.59 -33.33
C ALA A 621 8.06 10.01 -33.74
N GLY A 622 8.43 10.21 -35.01
CA GLY A 622 8.84 11.51 -35.50
C GLY A 622 7.67 12.48 -35.59
N PHE A 623 7.76 13.60 -34.89
CA PHE A 623 6.92 14.74 -35.25
C PHE A 623 7.32 15.26 -36.63
N SER A 624 6.33 15.57 -37.49
CA SER A 624 6.53 15.82 -38.91
C SER A 624 7.38 17.05 -39.25
N ASN A 625 7.45 18.01 -38.34
CA ASN A 625 8.24 19.25 -38.54
C ASN A 625 9.58 19.26 -37.79
N MET A 626 9.99 18.11 -37.28
CA MET A 626 11.24 17.94 -36.55
C MET A 626 12.18 17.04 -37.33
N ALA A 627 13.47 17.34 -37.30
CA ALA A 627 14.46 16.47 -37.91
C ALA A 627 14.54 15.13 -37.16
N GLU A 628 14.71 14.02 -37.88
CA GLU A 628 14.73 12.68 -37.30
C GLU A 628 15.76 12.55 -36.19
N ASP A 629 16.92 13.11 -36.34
CA ASP A 629 17.97 13.09 -35.35
C ASP A 629 17.70 14.01 -34.14
N THR A 630 16.69 14.89 -34.19
CA THR A 630 16.23 15.68 -33.08
C THR A 630 15.76 14.79 -31.93
N PHE A 631 15.32 13.60 -32.22
CA PHE A 631 14.85 12.61 -31.26
C PHE A 631 15.94 11.63 -30.81
N SER A 632 17.09 11.66 -31.48
CA SER A 632 18.21 10.81 -31.12
C SER A 632 18.85 11.30 -29.83
N PHE A 633 19.38 10.36 -29.08
CA PHE A 633 20.11 10.68 -27.86
C PHE A 633 21.32 11.58 -28.13
N GLU A 634 22.03 11.35 -29.24
CA GLU A 634 23.15 12.15 -29.69
C GLU A 634 22.79 13.59 -29.97
N TYR A 635 21.63 13.79 -30.57
CA TYR A 635 21.14 15.13 -30.84
C TYR A 635 20.91 15.91 -29.54
N TYR A 636 20.30 15.30 -28.54
CA TYR A 636 19.97 15.95 -27.29
C TYR A 636 21.18 16.17 -26.37
N TYR A 637 22.12 15.27 -26.37
CA TYR A 637 23.21 15.25 -25.40
C TYR A 637 24.59 15.37 -26.04
N GLY A 638 24.66 15.43 -27.35
CA GLY A 638 25.90 15.67 -28.10
C GLY A 638 26.92 14.54 -28.07
N SER A 639 26.58 13.38 -27.56
CA SER A 639 27.47 12.23 -27.46
C SER A 639 26.71 10.91 -27.48
N LYS A 640 27.34 9.88 -28.08
CA LYS A 640 26.90 8.48 -27.98
C LYS A 640 27.30 7.81 -26.68
N ASP A 641 28.28 8.38 -25.99
CA ASP A 641 28.74 7.84 -24.73
C ASP A 641 27.69 8.03 -23.63
N PRO A 642 27.14 6.95 -23.09
CA PRO A 642 26.19 7.03 -21.98
C PRO A 642 26.71 7.77 -20.75
N GLY A 643 27.99 7.78 -20.53
CA GLY A 643 28.60 8.50 -19.40
C GLY A 643 28.63 10.01 -19.58
N SER A 644 28.81 10.49 -20.83
CA SER A 644 28.92 11.92 -21.12
C SER A 644 27.59 12.60 -21.39
N LYS A 645 26.52 11.85 -21.60
CA LYS A 645 25.21 12.36 -21.96
C LYS A 645 24.57 13.29 -20.92
N TRP A 646 24.94 13.15 -19.68
CA TRP A 646 24.40 13.92 -18.55
C TRP A 646 25.23 15.14 -18.19
N GLU A 647 26.45 15.24 -18.73
CA GLU A 647 27.37 16.31 -18.35
C GLU A 647 27.01 17.67 -18.93
N MET A 648 26.19 17.67 -19.99
CA MET A 648 25.89 18.90 -20.71
C MET A 648 24.44 18.95 -21.21
N PRO A 649 23.48 19.02 -20.31
CA PRO A 649 22.08 18.89 -20.67
C PRO A 649 21.53 19.97 -21.62
N GLY A 650 22.10 21.14 -21.65
CA GLY A 650 21.63 22.22 -22.53
C GLY A 650 22.24 22.23 -23.93
N VAL A 651 23.31 21.48 -24.14
CA VAL A 651 24.17 21.67 -25.33
C VAL A 651 23.61 21.04 -26.57
N ALA A 652 23.03 19.88 -26.41
CA ALA A 652 22.56 19.09 -27.53
C ALA A 652 21.18 19.52 -28.03
N TYR A 653 20.61 20.51 -27.42
CA TYR A 653 19.22 20.81 -27.62
C TYR A 653 18.99 22.21 -28.21
N PRO A 654 19.05 22.37 -29.54
CA PRO A 654 18.96 23.67 -30.18
C PRO A 654 17.67 24.44 -29.90
N LEU A 655 16.59 23.73 -29.60
CA LEU A 655 15.30 24.35 -29.32
C LEU A 655 15.24 25.06 -27.96
N TYR A 656 16.11 24.65 -27.01
CA TYR A 656 16.08 25.19 -25.64
C TYR A 656 17.28 26.02 -25.25
N TYR A 657 18.37 25.92 -25.99
CA TYR A 657 19.57 26.66 -25.60
C TYR A 657 19.30 28.15 -25.44
N ARG A 658 18.28 28.66 -26.11
CA ARG A 658 17.81 30.00 -25.95
C ARG A 658 17.37 30.38 -24.55
N ALA A 659 16.67 29.50 -23.85
CA ALA A 659 16.27 29.76 -22.48
C ALA A 659 17.50 29.93 -21.59
N PHE A 660 18.53 29.13 -21.84
CA PHE A 660 19.78 29.20 -21.11
C PHE A 660 20.62 30.42 -21.51
N VAL A 661 20.71 30.70 -22.81
CA VAL A 661 21.40 31.91 -23.30
C VAL A 661 20.70 33.18 -22.79
N ALA A 662 19.38 33.22 -22.84
CA ALA A 662 18.62 34.35 -22.36
C ALA A 662 18.68 34.52 -20.82
N ALA A 663 18.90 33.43 -20.08
CA ALA A 663 19.15 33.48 -18.64
C ALA A 663 20.60 33.80 -18.27
N GLY A 664 21.50 33.79 -19.27
CA GLY A 664 22.94 34.00 -19.05
C GLY A 664 23.67 32.74 -18.56
N ASP A 665 22.99 31.60 -18.55
CA ASP A 665 23.56 30.34 -18.04
C ASP A 665 24.50 29.65 -19.02
N ILE A 666 24.31 29.90 -20.33
CA ILE A 666 25.08 29.28 -21.43
C ILE A 666 25.45 30.31 -22.50
N ASP A 667 26.70 30.29 -22.92
CA ASP A 667 27.18 31.03 -24.08
C ASP A 667 26.81 30.28 -25.37
N GLU A 668 26.06 30.95 -26.24
CA GLU A 668 25.58 30.38 -27.52
C GLU A 668 26.73 29.84 -28.38
N THR A 669 27.84 30.52 -28.43
CA THR A 669 29.01 30.09 -29.20
C THR A 669 29.61 28.79 -28.70
N GLN A 670 29.61 28.60 -27.40
CA GLN A 670 30.09 27.38 -26.77
C GLN A 670 29.13 26.22 -27.02
N VAL A 671 27.83 26.44 -26.95
CA VAL A 671 26.81 25.45 -27.26
C VAL A 671 26.97 24.90 -28.70
N LEU A 672 26.99 25.79 -29.65
CA LEU A 672 27.15 25.42 -31.06
C LEU A 672 28.50 24.76 -31.36
N ALA A 673 29.59 25.21 -30.74
CA ALA A 673 30.89 24.58 -30.89
C ALA A 673 30.95 23.16 -30.36
N LYS A 674 30.34 22.87 -29.22
CA LYS A 674 30.26 21.54 -28.65
C LYS A 674 29.37 20.62 -29.48
N TYR A 675 28.22 21.09 -29.90
CA TYR A 675 27.32 20.34 -30.79
C TYR A 675 28.01 19.89 -32.09
N LYS A 676 28.79 20.80 -32.70
CA LYS A 676 29.58 20.47 -33.89
C LYS A 676 30.69 19.44 -33.63
N ARG A 677 31.31 19.45 -32.45
CA ARG A 677 32.35 18.47 -32.07
C ARG A 677 31.78 17.10 -31.79
N SER A 678 30.60 17.01 -31.22
CA SER A 678 29.99 15.72 -30.87
C SER A 678 29.52 14.93 -32.12
N LYS A 679 29.40 15.59 -33.26
CA LYS A 679 29.01 14.96 -34.55
C LYS A 679 30.18 14.48 -35.41
N LYS A 680 31.40 14.67 -34.99
CA LYS A 680 32.58 14.09 -35.63
C LYS A 680 32.94 12.76 -34.94
#